data_3233bd86f961d72e743c86a9dc08cc12
#
_entry.id   3233bd86f961d72e743c86a9dc08cc12
#
_cell.length_a   1.000
_cell.length_b   1.000
_cell.length_c   1.000
_cell.angle_alpha   90.00
_cell.angle_beta   90.00
_cell.angle_gamma   90.00
#
_symmetry.space_group_name_H-M   'P 1'
#
loop_
_entity.id
_entity.type
_entity.pdbx_description
1 polymer ?
#
loop_
_entity_poly.entity_id
_entity_poly.type
_entity_poly.pdbx_seq_one_letter_code
_entity_poly.pdbx_strand_id
1 'polypeptide(L)'
;MKLKTKRVTEKRLVAVLLIFTLSATVLLFNIFRLCYLNYEYYRDKTYDQITTSSVLKAERGRIYDSNMNILAKSDTVWRIFVSTRDIKKAEKADGTDYTRIIADGLAPILSLNSDKIYDKIKNSKVLDVTIKKAAAEEEYKAVLQLISEKKLGGLIYTEAETSRSYPEGSLAAHVLGFTGSDNQGLYGLEYYYDDILSGTDGYYLYAKDAGGRELDTEYTDYIPAEDGYSIVTTIDSYIQSELESIIETARANHGAENRVTGIVMDTSTGAILAMATTSPFDPNDPFTLDAISQEKLNSSGLVNGTDEYKAYKNELLQVMWSNKAVSETYEPGSTFKIVTVSAALDLGVATTSSRFSCPGYYMVGGWRIKCHKTTGHGAGFDLAYGLQMSCNPCMMMLSERIGANNFYEYVRKFGYLEKSGIDLPSEASTIFHKEENIGSTELATASFGQRFKVSIINHLTAISAVANGGNLVTPYVVERVINSKGEVVSTHETEVRRSVISEEVAKTVSQVLIDGVNGDGGAKNAGVSGYDIAAKTGTSQKFDILDENGNSYLRIGSTVAYSVDGDRGISAIIVVDEPTSNVKYGSVVAAPYISCLMEKILPYLEYKSNSEEINVTVQDYVGMSVSSATEALKKQGIAYEVAGSGDVVVRQTPNGGDSVTMALSKVILYTDAVTPTDISVPSLVGMTLSDAIKTALAHGLNVRLSGPLPDANDVVTEQSLPPDMITKSGSVIVIRAIENDFED
;
A
#
# COMPACT_ATOMS: atom_id res chain seq x y z
N MET A 1 32.77 -0.06 -109.55
CA MET A 1 31.78 0.33 -108.59
C MET A 1 31.40 -0.77 -107.57
N LYS A 2 31.54 -2.07 -107.92
CA LYS A 2 31.19 -3.22 -107.02
C LYS A 2 32.11 -3.44 -105.80
N LEU A 3 33.36 -3.03 -105.81
CA LEU A 3 34.32 -3.17 -104.69
C LEU A 3 34.15 -2.15 -103.56
N LYS A 4 33.66 -0.96 -103.85
CA LYS A 4 33.37 0.06 -102.77
C LYS A 4 32.11 -0.28 -101.92
N THR A 5 31.11 -0.86 -102.60
CA THR A 5 29.86 -1.23 -101.95
C THR A 5 30.05 -2.43 -100.95
N LYS A 6 30.91 -3.42 -101.33
CA LYS A 6 31.22 -4.56 -100.50
C LYS A 6 31.92 -4.17 -99.18
N ARG A 7 32.92 -3.24 -99.28
CA ARG A 7 33.62 -2.74 -98.06
C ARG A 7 32.76 -1.87 -97.17
N VAL A 8 31.76 -1.15 -97.68
CA VAL A 8 30.83 -0.37 -96.89
C VAL A 8 29.84 -1.26 -96.16
N THR A 9 29.39 -2.39 -96.78
CA THR A 9 28.49 -3.38 -96.15
C THR A 9 29.20 -4.15 -95.05
N GLU A 10 30.46 -4.56 -95.27
CA GLU A 10 31.31 -5.21 -94.27
C GLU A 10 31.53 -4.34 -93.02
N LYS A 11 31.87 -3.02 -93.28
CA LYS A 11 32.00 -2.08 -92.12
C LYS A 11 30.71 -1.88 -91.37
N ARG A 12 29.54 -1.86 -92.02
CA ARG A 12 28.23 -1.77 -91.38
C ARG A 12 27.92 -3.02 -90.63
N LEU A 13 28.25 -4.22 -91.12
CA LEU A 13 28.08 -5.49 -90.48
C LEU A 13 28.94 -5.60 -89.21
N VAL A 14 30.21 -5.15 -89.28
CA VAL A 14 31.10 -5.09 -88.11
C VAL A 14 30.61 -4.08 -87.09
N ALA A 15 30.07 -2.95 -87.53
CA ALA A 15 29.51 -1.94 -86.62
C ALA A 15 28.24 -2.51 -85.88
N VAL A 16 27.35 -3.19 -86.57
CA VAL A 16 26.21 -3.82 -86.04
C VAL A 16 26.62 -4.93 -85.03
N LEU A 17 27.61 -5.74 -85.38
CA LEU A 17 28.15 -6.80 -84.52
C LEU A 17 28.79 -6.19 -83.25
N LEU A 18 29.52 -5.07 -83.35
CA LEU A 18 30.09 -4.37 -82.21
C LEU A 18 29.00 -3.81 -81.27
N ILE A 19 27.92 -3.23 -81.84
CA ILE A 19 26.79 -2.76 -81.07
C ILE A 19 26.12 -3.90 -80.34
N PHE A 20 25.93 -5.05 -81.01
CA PHE A 20 25.30 -6.21 -80.45
C PHE A 20 26.14 -6.83 -79.33
N THR A 21 27.48 -6.94 -79.53
CA THR A 21 28.39 -7.46 -78.48
C THR A 21 28.47 -6.49 -77.31
N LEU A 22 28.48 -5.17 -77.50
CA LEU A 22 28.46 -4.17 -76.45
C LEU A 22 27.17 -4.24 -75.68
N SER A 23 26.02 -4.33 -76.35
CA SER A 23 24.71 -4.51 -75.71
C SER A 23 24.62 -5.82 -74.92
N ALA A 24 25.14 -6.91 -75.44
CA ALA A 24 25.19 -8.19 -74.72
C ALA A 24 26.09 -8.14 -73.48
N THR A 25 27.27 -7.44 -73.62
CA THR A 25 28.17 -7.26 -72.48
C THR A 25 27.53 -6.42 -71.37
N VAL A 26 26.80 -5.35 -71.71
CA VAL A 26 26.06 -4.50 -70.73
C VAL A 26 24.95 -5.29 -70.07
N LEU A 27 24.22 -6.14 -70.80
CA LEU A 27 23.21 -7.01 -70.25
C LEU A 27 23.80 -8.05 -69.31
N LEU A 28 24.89 -8.70 -69.69
CA LEU A 28 25.57 -9.70 -68.83
C LEU A 28 26.13 -9.04 -67.56
N PHE A 29 26.70 -7.82 -67.72
CA PHE A 29 27.17 -7.06 -66.55
C PHE A 29 26.01 -6.66 -65.62
N ASN A 30 24.86 -6.25 -66.13
CA ASN A 30 23.70 -5.95 -65.34
C ASN A 30 23.15 -7.21 -64.63
N ILE A 31 23.12 -8.36 -65.34
CA ILE A 31 22.72 -9.65 -64.70
C ILE A 31 23.72 -10.01 -63.60
N PHE A 32 25.03 -9.89 -63.84
CA PHE A 32 26.06 -10.13 -62.86
C PHE A 32 25.91 -9.20 -61.64
N ARG A 33 25.65 -7.90 -61.90
CA ARG A 33 25.41 -6.95 -60.85
C ARG A 33 24.17 -7.28 -59.99
N LEU A 34 23.09 -7.68 -60.61
CA LEU A 34 21.85 -8.08 -59.92
C LEU A 34 22.02 -9.41 -59.17
N CYS A 35 22.58 -10.43 -59.79
CA CYS A 35 22.65 -11.77 -59.24
C CYS A 35 23.84 -12.02 -58.33
N TYR A 36 24.89 -11.16 -58.37
CA TYR A 36 26.10 -11.37 -57.56
C TYR A 36 26.44 -10.19 -56.65
N LEU A 37 26.50 -8.97 -57.19
CA LEU A 37 26.90 -7.81 -56.40
C LEU A 37 25.77 -7.28 -55.49
N ASN A 38 24.55 -7.37 -55.95
CA ASN A 38 23.39 -6.92 -55.20
C ASN A 38 22.49 -8.07 -54.69
N TYR A 39 22.99 -9.32 -54.69
CA TYR A 39 22.23 -10.51 -54.27
C TYR A 39 21.70 -10.36 -52.84
N GLU A 40 22.57 -10.01 -51.92
CA GLU A 40 22.18 -9.85 -50.49
C GLU A 40 21.14 -8.72 -50.31
N TYR A 41 21.34 -7.59 -50.97
CA TYR A 41 20.40 -6.45 -50.92
C TYR A 41 18.99 -6.84 -51.44
N TYR A 42 18.92 -7.56 -52.56
CA TYR A 42 17.62 -7.96 -53.09
C TYR A 42 17.02 -9.16 -52.33
N ARG A 43 17.85 -10.05 -51.82
CA ARG A 43 17.44 -11.11 -50.93
C ARG A 43 16.80 -10.54 -49.66
N ASP A 44 17.46 -9.57 -49.01
CA ASP A 44 16.96 -8.96 -47.77
C ASP A 44 15.68 -8.14 -48.06
N LYS A 45 15.62 -7.39 -49.17
CA LYS A 45 14.37 -6.75 -49.58
C LYS A 45 13.22 -7.70 -49.88
N THR A 46 13.51 -8.85 -50.45
CA THR A 46 12.50 -9.90 -50.71
C THR A 46 12.06 -10.52 -49.35
N TYR A 47 13.05 -10.78 -48.49
CA TYR A 47 12.80 -11.25 -47.14
C TYR A 47 11.83 -10.32 -46.38
N ASP A 48 12.11 -9.00 -46.36
CA ASP A 48 11.25 -7.99 -45.75
C ASP A 48 9.84 -7.92 -46.35
N GLN A 49 9.70 -8.22 -47.63
CA GLN A 49 8.41 -8.18 -48.32
C GLN A 49 7.54 -9.43 -48.10
N ILE A 50 8.13 -10.62 -47.96
CA ILE A 50 7.42 -11.88 -47.85
C ILE A 50 7.29 -12.39 -46.41
N THR A 51 8.18 -11.94 -45.50
CA THR A 51 8.10 -12.30 -44.08
C THR A 51 7.20 -11.38 -43.30
N THR A 52 6.50 -11.94 -42.36
CA THR A 52 5.72 -11.23 -41.34
C THR A 52 6.18 -11.73 -40.00
N SER A 53 6.46 -10.84 -39.08
CA SER A 53 6.71 -11.21 -37.69
C SER A 53 5.41 -11.16 -36.88
N SER A 54 5.14 -12.21 -36.15
CA SER A 54 4.17 -12.22 -35.07
C SER A 54 4.93 -12.17 -33.76
N VAL A 55 4.61 -11.22 -32.90
CA VAL A 55 5.22 -11.10 -31.57
C VAL A 55 4.55 -12.13 -30.66
N LEU A 56 5.36 -12.94 -30.01
CA LEU A 56 4.93 -13.85 -28.96
C LEU A 56 5.13 -13.12 -27.65
N LYS A 57 4.04 -12.66 -27.04
CA LYS A 57 4.11 -11.91 -25.78
C LYS A 57 4.58 -12.78 -24.64
N ALA A 58 5.58 -12.31 -23.90
CA ALA A 58 5.98 -12.89 -22.63
C ALA A 58 4.87 -12.69 -21.59
N GLU A 59 4.68 -13.66 -20.73
CA GLU A 59 3.81 -13.50 -19.56
C GLU A 59 4.55 -12.69 -18.51
N ARG A 60 3.89 -11.64 -17.98
CA ARG A 60 4.42 -10.85 -16.88
C ARG A 60 4.39 -11.67 -15.59
N GLY A 61 5.50 -11.69 -14.86
CA GLY A 61 5.66 -12.41 -13.61
C GLY A 61 4.61 -12.04 -12.57
N ARG A 62 4.33 -12.94 -11.66
CA ARG A 62 3.35 -12.74 -10.58
C ARG A 62 3.95 -11.97 -9.43
N ILE A 63 3.11 -11.29 -8.65
CA ILE A 63 3.46 -10.69 -7.37
C ILE A 63 2.72 -11.47 -6.28
N TYR A 64 3.47 -11.96 -5.30
CA TYR A 64 2.95 -12.71 -4.17
C TYR A 64 3.15 -11.94 -2.88
N ASP A 65 2.29 -12.18 -1.89
CA ASP A 65 2.52 -11.80 -0.51
C ASP A 65 3.56 -12.72 0.16
N SER A 66 3.89 -12.48 1.43
CA SER A 66 4.84 -13.28 2.22
C SER A 66 4.40 -14.75 2.39
N ASN A 67 3.10 -15.03 2.30
CA ASN A 67 2.48 -16.35 2.45
C ASN A 67 2.18 -17.03 1.09
N MET A 68 2.72 -16.49 -0.02
CA MET A 68 2.52 -16.99 -1.38
C MET A 68 1.08 -16.84 -1.92
N ASN A 69 0.26 -15.95 -1.34
CA ASN A 69 -1.00 -15.56 -1.95
C ASN A 69 -0.75 -14.62 -3.14
N ILE A 70 -1.55 -14.73 -4.18
CA ILE A 70 -1.36 -13.95 -5.41
C ILE A 70 -1.95 -12.56 -5.24
N LEU A 71 -1.08 -11.53 -5.26
CA LEU A 71 -1.48 -10.12 -5.24
C LEU A 71 -1.66 -9.55 -6.66
N ALA A 72 -0.84 -10.00 -7.62
CA ALA A 72 -0.98 -9.64 -9.03
C ALA A 72 -0.58 -10.80 -9.95
N LYS A 73 -1.34 -10.99 -11.02
CA LYS A 73 -1.09 -12.00 -12.05
C LYS A 73 -1.49 -11.49 -13.43
N SER A 74 -1.04 -12.19 -14.46
CA SER A 74 -1.49 -11.96 -15.83
C SER A 74 -2.56 -12.98 -16.19
N ASP A 75 -3.69 -12.53 -16.70
CA ASP A 75 -4.77 -13.36 -17.20
C ASP A 75 -4.87 -13.21 -18.72
N THR A 76 -5.14 -14.32 -19.42
CA THR A 76 -5.43 -14.26 -20.85
C THR A 76 -6.81 -13.65 -21.08
N VAL A 77 -6.86 -12.61 -21.87
CA VAL A 77 -8.08 -11.94 -22.31
C VAL A 77 -8.13 -11.92 -23.84
N TRP A 78 -9.30 -11.64 -24.40
CA TRP A 78 -9.46 -11.59 -25.84
C TRP A 78 -9.86 -10.20 -26.31
N ARG A 79 -9.06 -9.66 -27.23
CA ARG A 79 -9.44 -8.49 -28.00
C ARG A 79 -10.42 -8.91 -29.07
N ILE A 80 -11.62 -8.32 -29.09
CA ILE A 80 -12.65 -8.55 -30.09
C ILE A 80 -12.71 -7.32 -31.00
N PHE A 81 -12.47 -7.52 -32.29
CA PHE A 81 -12.47 -6.44 -33.27
C PHE A 81 -13.11 -6.87 -34.59
N VAL A 82 -13.44 -5.88 -35.42
CA VAL A 82 -14.10 -6.08 -36.71
C VAL A 82 -13.34 -5.39 -37.83
N SER A 83 -13.33 -5.97 -39.01
CA SER A 83 -12.74 -5.36 -40.21
C SER A 83 -13.79 -4.57 -40.96
N THR A 84 -13.69 -3.23 -40.92
CA THR A 84 -14.64 -2.34 -41.63
C THR A 84 -14.57 -2.49 -43.15
N ARG A 85 -13.38 -2.89 -43.68
CA ARG A 85 -13.18 -3.18 -45.09
C ARG A 85 -13.98 -4.42 -45.51
N ASP A 86 -13.89 -5.49 -44.76
CA ASP A 86 -14.49 -6.77 -45.13
C ASP A 86 -16.01 -6.74 -44.91
N ILE A 87 -16.47 -6.01 -43.87
CA ILE A 87 -17.91 -5.73 -43.69
C ILE A 87 -18.46 -4.98 -44.90
N LYS A 88 -17.86 -3.86 -45.32
CA LYS A 88 -18.30 -3.08 -46.49
C LYS A 88 -18.29 -3.90 -47.77
N LYS A 89 -17.31 -4.80 -47.93
CA LYS A 89 -17.23 -5.69 -49.09
C LYS A 89 -18.37 -6.72 -49.07
N ALA A 90 -18.70 -7.29 -47.92
CA ALA A 90 -19.80 -8.23 -47.74
C ALA A 90 -21.14 -7.57 -47.98
N GLU A 91 -21.40 -6.41 -47.36
CA GLU A 91 -22.62 -5.61 -47.54
C GLU A 91 -22.86 -5.22 -48.99
N LYS A 92 -21.78 -4.91 -49.74
CA LYS A 92 -21.90 -4.57 -51.18
C LYS A 92 -22.19 -5.81 -52.01
N ALA A 93 -21.81 -7.02 -51.56
CA ALA A 93 -21.98 -8.25 -52.35
C ALA A 93 -23.40 -8.79 -52.33
N ASP A 94 -24.14 -8.70 -51.20
CA ASP A 94 -25.44 -9.29 -51.01
C ASP A 94 -26.53 -8.33 -50.48
N GLY A 95 -26.18 -7.07 -50.13
CA GLY A 95 -27.10 -6.05 -49.64
C GLY A 95 -27.51 -6.21 -48.17
N THR A 96 -26.91 -7.11 -47.42
CA THR A 96 -27.20 -7.37 -46.02
C THR A 96 -26.47 -6.36 -45.12
N ASP A 97 -27.16 -5.74 -44.15
CA ASP A 97 -26.53 -4.84 -43.15
C ASP A 97 -25.80 -5.68 -42.08
N TYR A 98 -24.60 -6.12 -42.42
CA TYR A 98 -23.76 -6.87 -41.50
C TYR A 98 -23.32 -6.05 -40.28
N THR A 99 -23.18 -4.72 -40.44
CA THR A 99 -22.86 -3.83 -39.34
C THR A 99 -23.90 -3.93 -38.22
N ARG A 100 -25.21 -3.97 -38.59
CA ARG A 100 -26.30 -4.11 -37.62
C ARG A 100 -26.34 -5.49 -36.99
N ILE A 101 -26.19 -6.55 -37.79
CA ILE A 101 -26.17 -7.94 -37.31
C ILE A 101 -25.04 -8.16 -36.29
N ILE A 102 -23.85 -7.61 -36.55
CA ILE A 102 -22.69 -7.69 -35.66
C ILE A 102 -22.98 -6.91 -34.38
N ALA A 103 -23.50 -5.67 -34.48
CA ALA A 103 -23.79 -4.84 -33.33
C ALA A 103 -24.84 -5.47 -32.40
N ASP A 104 -25.92 -5.97 -32.96
CA ASP A 104 -26.99 -6.63 -32.17
C ASP A 104 -26.56 -7.95 -31.58
N GLY A 105 -25.69 -8.69 -32.27
CA GLY A 105 -25.14 -9.96 -31.77
C GLY A 105 -24.12 -9.79 -30.67
N LEU A 106 -23.19 -8.84 -30.80
CA LEU A 106 -22.13 -8.62 -29.82
C LEU A 106 -22.63 -7.87 -28.56
N ALA A 107 -23.62 -7.01 -28.69
CA ALA A 107 -24.11 -6.16 -27.59
C ALA A 107 -24.49 -6.96 -26.32
N PRO A 108 -25.34 -8.01 -26.38
CA PRO A 108 -25.72 -8.80 -25.21
C PRO A 108 -24.54 -9.63 -24.65
N ILE A 109 -23.67 -10.14 -25.51
CA ILE A 109 -22.53 -10.97 -25.12
C ILE A 109 -21.50 -10.13 -24.34
N LEU A 110 -21.21 -8.93 -24.85
CA LEU A 110 -20.16 -8.07 -24.31
C LEU A 110 -20.67 -7.04 -23.28
N SER A 111 -21.97 -7.08 -22.96
CA SER A 111 -22.64 -6.11 -22.07
C SER A 111 -22.47 -4.66 -22.56
N LEU A 112 -22.54 -4.44 -23.88
CA LEU A 112 -22.40 -3.14 -24.54
C LEU A 112 -23.70 -2.69 -25.19
N ASN A 113 -23.80 -1.39 -25.49
CA ASN A 113 -24.95 -0.85 -26.22
C ASN A 113 -24.81 -1.09 -27.74
N SER A 114 -25.83 -1.71 -28.37
CA SER A 114 -25.82 -2.05 -29.79
C SER A 114 -25.65 -0.83 -30.69
N ASP A 115 -26.34 0.27 -30.39
CA ASP A 115 -26.27 1.47 -31.24
C ASP A 115 -24.88 2.12 -31.18
N LYS A 116 -24.25 2.09 -30.00
CA LYS A 116 -22.83 2.55 -29.86
C LYS A 116 -21.87 1.68 -30.67
N ILE A 117 -22.05 0.35 -30.67
CA ILE A 117 -21.23 -0.56 -31.49
C ILE A 117 -21.46 -0.25 -32.98
N TYR A 118 -22.73 -0.13 -33.40
CA TYR A 118 -23.08 0.19 -34.77
C TYR A 118 -22.46 1.50 -35.27
N ASP A 119 -22.60 2.58 -34.47
CA ASP A 119 -22.05 3.88 -34.81
C ASP A 119 -20.52 3.87 -34.85
N LYS A 120 -19.87 3.11 -33.94
CA LYS A 120 -18.43 2.94 -33.86
C LYS A 120 -17.90 2.27 -35.13
N ILE A 121 -18.55 1.24 -35.64
CA ILE A 121 -18.16 0.54 -36.86
C ILE A 121 -18.42 1.41 -38.09
N LYS A 122 -19.62 1.99 -38.20
CA LYS A 122 -20.08 2.72 -39.38
C LYS A 122 -19.31 4.01 -39.62
N ASN A 123 -18.98 4.75 -38.54
CA ASN A 123 -18.28 6.03 -38.60
C ASN A 123 -16.76 5.91 -38.59
N SER A 124 -16.23 4.68 -38.47
CA SER A 124 -14.80 4.48 -38.40
C SER A 124 -14.11 4.69 -39.75
N LYS A 125 -12.93 5.37 -39.66
CA LYS A 125 -12.03 5.56 -40.78
C LYS A 125 -10.85 4.54 -40.79
N VAL A 126 -10.71 3.77 -39.71
CA VAL A 126 -9.69 2.72 -39.58
C VAL A 126 -10.20 1.38 -40.07
N LEU A 127 -9.31 0.52 -40.50
CA LEU A 127 -9.64 -0.81 -41.03
C LEU A 127 -10.16 -1.73 -39.93
N ASP A 128 -9.48 -1.72 -38.78
CA ASP A 128 -9.78 -2.61 -37.66
C ASP A 128 -10.39 -1.79 -36.51
N VAL A 129 -11.62 -2.11 -36.14
CA VAL A 129 -12.35 -1.43 -35.05
C VAL A 129 -12.45 -2.39 -33.87
N THR A 130 -11.68 -2.15 -32.82
CA THR A 130 -11.79 -2.89 -31.57
C THR A 130 -13.13 -2.60 -30.91
N ILE A 131 -13.91 -3.63 -30.66
CA ILE A 131 -15.21 -3.53 -29.96
C ILE A 131 -14.98 -3.62 -28.45
N LYS A 132 -14.24 -4.66 -28.00
CA LYS A 132 -13.82 -4.84 -26.60
C LYS A 132 -12.35 -5.26 -26.56
N LYS A 133 -11.54 -4.60 -25.69
CA LYS A 133 -10.11 -4.87 -25.58
C LYS A 133 -9.82 -6.13 -24.76
N ALA A 134 -10.56 -6.32 -23.66
CA ALA A 134 -10.35 -7.41 -22.73
C ALA A 134 -11.69 -8.12 -22.50
N ALA A 135 -12.00 -9.09 -23.33
CA ALA A 135 -13.14 -9.98 -23.14
C ALA A 135 -12.72 -11.21 -22.33
N ALA A 136 -13.56 -11.62 -21.39
CA ALA A 136 -13.34 -12.82 -20.60
C ALA A 136 -13.48 -14.09 -21.46
N GLU A 137 -13.02 -15.22 -20.97
CA GLU A 137 -13.06 -16.50 -21.69
C GLU A 137 -14.50 -16.92 -22.06
N GLU A 138 -15.48 -16.67 -21.18
CA GLU A 138 -16.88 -16.96 -21.43
C GLU A 138 -17.44 -16.07 -22.55
N GLU A 139 -17.11 -14.78 -22.56
CA GLU A 139 -17.50 -13.85 -23.62
C GLU A 139 -16.86 -14.24 -24.95
N TYR A 140 -15.58 -14.61 -24.94
CA TYR A 140 -14.88 -15.10 -26.13
C TYR A 140 -15.54 -16.33 -26.71
N LYS A 141 -15.86 -17.34 -25.89
CA LYS A 141 -16.57 -18.55 -26.33
C LYS A 141 -17.94 -18.24 -26.93
N ALA A 142 -18.68 -17.31 -26.30
CA ALA A 142 -19.98 -16.87 -26.82
C ALA A 142 -19.84 -16.09 -28.15
N VAL A 143 -18.79 -15.30 -28.33
CA VAL A 143 -18.50 -14.62 -29.61
C VAL A 143 -18.14 -15.63 -30.70
N LEU A 144 -17.35 -16.67 -30.42
CA LEU A 144 -17.06 -17.73 -31.37
C LEU A 144 -18.34 -18.48 -31.81
N GLN A 145 -19.24 -18.74 -30.86
CA GLN A 145 -20.55 -19.34 -31.18
C GLN A 145 -21.38 -18.41 -32.08
N LEU A 146 -21.46 -17.11 -31.78
CA LEU A 146 -22.12 -16.13 -32.63
C LEU A 146 -21.54 -16.09 -34.05
N ILE A 147 -20.21 -16.10 -34.18
CA ILE A 147 -19.50 -16.13 -35.48
C ILE A 147 -19.93 -17.33 -36.28
N SER A 148 -20.01 -18.50 -35.65
CA SER A 148 -20.41 -19.77 -36.29
C SER A 148 -21.88 -19.77 -36.70
N GLU A 149 -22.79 -19.39 -35.78
CA GLU A 149 -24.25 -19.41 -36.00
C GLU A 149 -24.69 -18.43 -37.09
N LYS A 150 -24.11 -17.23 -37.08
CA LYS A 150 -24.45 -16.16 -38.03
C LYS A 150 -23.55 -16.11 -39.26
N LYS A 151 -22.58 -17.05 -39.38
CA LYS A 151 -21.60 -17.10 -40.47
C LYS A 151 -20.83 -15.81 -40.67
N LEU A 152 -20.40 -15.19 -39.56
CA LEU A 152 -19.68 -13.91 -39.54
C LEU A 152 -18.14 -14.07 -39.60
N GLY A 153 -17.65 -15.26 -39.95
CA GLY A 153 -16.23 -15.51 -40.15
C GLY A 153 -15.61 -14.57 -41.19
N GLY A 154 -14.48 -13.96 -40.87
CA GLY A 154 -13.83 -12.94 -41.69
C GLY A 154 -14.39 -11.53 -41.55
N LEU A 155 -15.42 -11.30 -40.69
CA LEU A 155 -15.94 -9.99 -40.36
C LEU A 155 -15.62 -9.61 -38.92
N ILE A 156 -15.69 -10.61 -37.99
CA ILE A 156 -15.30 -10.49 -36.59
C ILE A 156 -14.03 -11.30 -36.40
N TYR A 157 -13.10 -10.73 -35.69
CA TYR A 157 -11.80 -11.31 -35.34
C TYR A 157 -11.62 -11.28 -33.83
N THR A 158 -10.86 -12.25 -33.33
CA THR A 158 -10.49 -12.36 -31.94
C THR A 158 -8.98 -12.57 -31.85
N GLU A 159 -8.34 -11.89 -30.92
CA GLU A 159 -6.92 -11.97 -30.68
C GLU A 159 -6.68 -12.16 -29.19
N ALA A 160 -5.86 -13.14 -28.83
CA ALA A 160 -5.49 -13.34 -27.43
C ALA A 160 -4.50 -12.24 -27.01
N GLU A 161 -4.80 -11.58 -25.91
CA GLU A 161 -3.94 -10.57 -25.28
C GLU A 161 -3.78 -10.94 -23.80
N THR A 162 -2.77 -10.37 -23.15
CA THR A 162 -2.54 -10.54 -21.73
C THR A 162 -2.99 -9.28 -21.00
N SER A 163 -3.77 -9.43 -19.94
CA SER A 163 -4.19 -8.32 -19.06
C SER A 163 -3.73 -8.57 -17.65
N ARG A 164 -3.22 -7.53 -17.00
CA ARG A 164 -2.86 -7.59 -15.59
C ARG A 164 -4.12 -7.62 -14.73
N SER A 165 -4.13 -8.48 -13.70
CA SER A 165 -5.25 -8.68 -12.78
C SER A 165 -4.74 -8.66 -11.35
N TYR A 166 -5.49 -7.98 -10.47
CA TYR A 166 -5.22 -7.86 -9.04
C TYR A 166 -6.41 -8.47 -8.29
N PRO A 167 -6.33 -9.77 -7.91
CA PRO A 167 -7.46 -10.52 -7.37
C PRO A 167 -8.01 -9.94 -6.06
N GLU A 168 -7.15 -9.35 -5.23
CA GLU A 168 -7.51 -8.75 -3.95
C GLU A 168 -8.01 -7.28 -4.08
N GLY A 169 -8.26 -6.81 -5.32
CA GLY A 169 -8.77 -5.46 -5.58
C GLY A 169 -7.80 -4.38 -5.11
N SER A 170 -8.25 -3.51 -4.22
CA SER A 170 -7.48 -2.36 -3.73
C SER A 170 -6.45 -2.69 -2.65
N LEU A 171 -6.35 -3.95 -2.19
CA LEU A 171 -5.40 -4.34 -1.14
C LEU A 171 -3.96 -4.02 -1.58
N ALA A 172 -3.23 -3.31 -0.75
CA ALA A 172 -1.86 -2.86 -1.00
C ALA A 172 -1.67 -2.06 -2.31
N ALA A 173 -2.72 -1.42 -2.86
CA ALA A 173 -2.70 -0.77 -4.18
C ALA A 173 -1.54 0.22 -4.35
N HIS A 174 -1.23 1.03 -3.33
CA HIS A 174 -0.14 2.01 -3.39
C HIS A 174 1.27 1.37 -3.36
N VAL A 175 1.37 0.13 -2.86
CA VAL A 175 2.62 -0.66 -2.88
C VAL A 175 2.75 -1.38 -4.21
N LEU A 176 1.70 -2.10 -4.64
CA LEU A 176 1.69 -2.86 -5.89
C LEU A 176 1.83 -1.94 -7.10
N GLY A 177 1.08 -0.83 -7.12
CA GLY A 177 0.93 -0.01 -8.30
C GLY A 177 0.03 -0.67 -9.34
N PHE A 178 0.24 -0.35 -10.62
CA PHE A 178 -0.53 -0.91 -11.74
C PHE A 178 0.25 -0.82 -13.05
N THR A 179 -0.22 -1.56 -14.05
CA THR A 179 0.36 -1.56 -15.40
C THR A 179 -0.47 -0.71 -16.37
N GLY A 180 0.20 -0.18 -17.39
CA GLY A 180 -0.44 0.47 -18.52
C GLY A 180 -1.04 -0.51 -19.53
N SER A 181 -1.63 0.05 -20.61
CA SER A 181 -2.23 -0.74 -21.69
C SER A 181 -1.24 -1.64 -22.43
N ASP A 182 0.04 -1.32 -22.36
CA ASP A 182 1.13 -2.03 -23.03
C ASP A 182 1.84 -3.00 -22.06
N ASN A 183 1.19 -3.31 -20.92
CA ASN A 183 1.69 -4.19 -19.86
C ASN A 183 2.97 -3.69 -19.15
N GLN A 184 3.36 -2.43 -19.37
CA GLN A 184 4.48 -1.80 -18.65
C GLN A 184 4.02 -1.33 -17.27
N GLY A 185 4.87 -1.44 -16.26
CA GLY A 185 4.63 -0.92 -14.92
C GLY A 185 4.61 0.60 -14.90
N LEU A 186 3.60 1.21 -14.25
CA LEU A 186 3.47 2.66 -14.17
C LEU A 186 3.70 3.22 -12.76
N TYR A 187 3.32 2.46 -11.72
CA TYR A 187 3.45 2.84 -10.32
C TYR A 187 3.86 1.64 -9.46
N GLY A 188 4.30 1.91 -8.23
CA GLY A 188 4.57 0.89 -7.21
C GLY A 188 5.63 -0.14 -7.61
N LEU A 189 5.48 -1.37 -7.13
CA LEU A 189 6.37 -2.50 -7.46
C LEU A 189 6.29 -2.88 -8.94
N GLU A 190 5.13 -2.73 -9.57
CA GLU A 190 4.98 -2.95 -11.01
C GLU A 190 5.94 -2.07 -11.82
N TYR A 191 6.17 -0.82 -11.42
CA TYR A 191 7.13 0.08 -12.05
C TYR A 191 8.57 -0.21 -11.62
N TYR A 192 8.81 -0.40 -10.31
CA TYR A 192 10.16 -0.53 -9.78
C TYR A 192 10.86 -1.81 -10.26
N TYR A 193 10.08 -2.88 -10.40
CA TYR A 193 10.55 -4.19 -10.86
C TYR A 193 10.10 -4.52 -12.30
N ASP A 194 9.81 -3.50 -13.12
CA ASP A 194 9.30 -3.71 -14.49
C ASP A 194 10.22 -4.58 -15.34
N ASP A 195 11.53 -4.33 -15.29
CA ASP A 195 12.55 -5.11 -16.04
C ASP A 195 12.60 -6.59 -15.63
N ILE A 196 12.23 -6.91 -14.38
CA ILE A 196 12.21 -8.29 -13.87
C ILE A 196 10.88 -8.95 -14.20
N LEU A 197 9.77 -8.22 -14.04
CA LEU A 197 8.42 -8.73 -14.20
C LEU A 197 8.02 -8.90 -15.66
N SER A 198 8.47 -8.04 -16.59
CA SER A 198 7.94 -7.97 -17.96
C SER A 198 8.36 -9.15 -18.84
N GLY A 199 9.48 -9.80 -18.56
CA GLY A 199 10.04 -10.83 -19.42
C GLY A 199 10.56 -10.30 -20.76
N THR A 200 10.81 -11.19 -21.70
CA THR A 200 11.30 -10.84 -23.05
C THR A 200 10.40 -11.46 -24.11
N ASP A 201 9.81 -10.62 -24.94
CA ASP A 201 8.94 -11.08 -26.02
C ASP A 201 9.68 -11.97 -27.01
N GLY A 202 9.07 -13.04 -27.44
CA GLY A 202 9.52 -13.89 -28.52
C GLY A 202 8.99 -13.43 -29.87
N TYR A 203 9.51 -14.01 -30.93
CA TYR A 203 9.12 -13.68 -32.30
C TYR A 203 8.94 -14.99 -33.12
N TYR A 204 7.85 -15.02 -33.85
CA TYR A 204 7.61 -16.03 -34.88
C TYR A 204 7.64 -15.33 -36.23
N LEU A 205 8.69 -15.61 -37.02
CA LEU A 205 8.86 -15.10 -38.36
C LEU A 205 8.37 -16.19 -39.35
N TYR A 206 7.45 -15.85 -40.22
CA TYR A 206 6.96 -16.76 -41.24
C TYR A 206 6.76 -16.01 -42.58
N ALA A 207 6.96 -16.78 -43.68
CA ALA A 207 6.69 -16.27 -45.02
C ALA A 207 5.20 -16.37 -45.34
N LYS A 208 4.66 -15.37 -46.06
CA LYS A 208 3.27 -15.36 -46.53
C LYS A 208 3.18 -15.10 -48.02
N ASP A 209 2.15 -15.71 -48.67
CA ASP A 209 1.81 -15.40 -50.06
C ASP A 209 1.12 -14.03 -50.19
N ALA A 210 0.90 -13.59 -51.43
CA ALA A 210 0.18 -12.34 -51.71
C ALA A 210 -1.29 -12.32 -51.20
N GLY A 211 -1.83 -13.47 -50.79
CA GLY A 211 -3.14 -13.61 -50.16
C GLY A 211 -3.08 -13.66 -48.63
N GLY A 212 -1.89 -13.55 -48.02
CA GLY A 212 -1.69 -13.56 -46.58
C GLY A 212 -1.65 -14.96 -45.95
N ARG A 213 -1.54 -16.04 -46.74
CA ARG A 213 -1.45 -17.40 -46.21
C ARG A 213 0.00 -17.74 -45.93
N GLU A 214 0.23 -18.43 -44.83
CA GLU A 214 1.54 -18.95 -44.43
C GLU A 214 2.09 -19.88 -45.47
N LEU A 215 3.35 -19.67 -45.85
CA LEU A 215 4.11 -20.51 -46.75
C LEU A 215 5.07 -21.37 -45.92
N ASP A 216 5.01 -22.67 -46.12
CA ASP A 216 5.97 -23.62 -45.53
C ASP A 216 7.31 -23.52 -46.28
N THR A 217 8.18 -22.62 -45.78
CA THR A 217 9.46 -22.27 -46.39
C THR A 217 10.59 -22.34 -45.35
N GLU A 218 11.83 -22.45 -45.82
CA GLU A 218 13.06 -22.36 -44.98
C GLU A 218 13.22 -21.02 -44.24
N TYR A 219 12.31 -20.08 -44.40
CA TYR A 219 12.31 -18.73 -43.80
C TYR A 219 11.40 -18.64 -42.58
N THR A 220 11.35 -19.71 -41.74
CA THR A 220 10.61 -19.71 -40.50
C THR A 220 11.60 -19.69 -39.33
N ASP A 221 11.68 -18.56 -38.64
CA ASP A 221 12.47 -18.41 -37.40
C ASP A 221 11.54 -18.30 -36.21
N TYR A 222 11.82 -19.10 -35.17
CA TYR A 222 11.09 -19.10 -33.92
C TYR A 222 12.02 -18.76 -32.78
N ILE A 223 11.79 -17.60 -32.15
CA ILE A 223 12.44 -17.18 -30.92
C ILE A 223 11.36 -17.29 -29.84
N PRO A 224 11.47 -18.22 -28.88
CA PRO A 224 10.48 -18.33 -27.79
C PRO A 224 10.46 -17.07 -26.93
N ALA A 225 9.30 -16.74 -26.40
CA ALA A 225 9.20 -15.74 -25.34
C ALA A 225 9.83 -16.29 -24.06
N GLU A 226 10.47 -15.43 -23.30
CA GLU A 226 10.96 -15.72 -21.95
C GLU A 226 10.08 -14.96 -20.95
N ASP A 227 9.29 -15.72 -20.18
CA ASP A 227 8.38 -15.13 -19.19
C ASP A 227 9.15 -14.35 -18.11
N GLY A 228 8.52 -13.31 -17.58
CA GLY A 228 9.06 -12.52 -16.49
C GLY A 228 9.19 -13.33 -15.20
N TYR A 229 10.18 -12.98 -14.41
CA TYR A 229 10.31 -13.52 -13.06
C TYR A 229 9.19 -13.00 -12.17
N SER A 230 8.80 -13.81 -11.20
CA SER A 230 7.84 -13.42 -10.18
C SER A 230 8.56 -12.89 -8.94
N ILE A 231 7.91 -12.02 -8.20
CA ILE A 231 8.44 -11.48 -6.94
C ILE A 231 7.57 -11.93 -5.76
N VAL A 232 8.21 -12.24 -4.65
CA VAL A 232 7.56 -12.52 -3.37
C VAL A 232 7.86 -11.33 -2.46
N THR A 233 6.81 -10.69 -1.97
CA THR A 233 6.94 -9.51 -1.12
C THR A 233 6.98 -9.89 0.34
N THR A 234 7.39 -8.94 1.18
CA THR A 234 7.31 -9.03 2.65
C THR A 234 5.93 -8.68 3.17
N ILE A 235 5.03 -8.17 2.32
CA ILE A 235 3.67 -7.81 2.70
C ILE A 235 2.93 -9.05 3.20
N ASP A 236 2.37 -8.96 4.38
CA ASP A 236 1.45 -9.95 4.93
C ASP A 236 0.02 -9.47 4.70
N SER A 237 -0.77 -10.21 3.93
CA SER A 237 -2.12 -9.80 3.55
C SER A 237 -3.06 -9.59 4.74
N TYR A 238 -2.87 -10.34 5.85
CA TYR A 238 -3.64 -10.13 7.06
C TYR A 238 -3.29 -8.80 7.73
N ILE A 239 -2.00 -8.55 7.97
CA ILE A 239 -1.51 -7.30 8.58
C ILE A 239 -1.88 -6.09 7.71
N GLN A 240 -1.76 -6.22 6.39
CA GLN A 240 -2.12 -5.19 5.42
C GLN A 240 -3.62 -4.84 5.50
N SER A 241 -4.48 -5.86 5.49
CA SER A 241 -5.93 -5.67 5.57
C SER A 241 -6.36 -5.01 6.90
N GLU A 242 -5.75 -5.43 8.02
CA GLU A 242 -6.01 -4.82 9.32
C GLU A 242 -5.55 -3.36 9.37
N LEU A 243 -4.36 -3.06 8.84
CA LEU A 243 -3.86 -1.69 8.75
C LEU A 243 -4.81 -0.82 7.92
N GLU A 244 -5.22 -1.27 6.72
CA GLU A 244 -6.15 -0.52 5.85
C GLU A 244 -7.48 -0.23 6.54
N SER A 245 -8.07 -1.23 7.18
CA SER A 245 -9.33 -1.09 7.92
C SER A 245 -9.21 -0.08 9.07
N ILE A 246 -8.12 -0.14 9.83
CA ILE A 246 -7.88 0.72 10.98
C ILE A 246 -7.66 2.17 10.56
N ILE A 247 -6.84 2.42 9.52
CA ILE A 247 -6.61 3.79 9.06
C ILE A 247 -7.84 4.41 8.39
N GLU A 248 -8.68 3.62 7.71
CA GLU A 248 -9.99 4.11 7.20
C GLU A 248 -10.93 4.46 8.35
N THR A 249 -10.94 3.68 9.43
CA THR A 249 -11.68 4.01 10.65
C THR A 249 -11.17 5.32 11.26
N ALA A 250 -9.85 5.50 11.36
CA ALA A 250 -9.25 6.75 11.84
C ALA A 250 -9.65 7.95 10.96
N ARG A 251 -9.62 7.80 9.63
CA ARG A 251 -10.06 8.81 8.68
C ARG A 251 -11.51 9.20 8.89
N ALA A 252 -12.40 8.22 9.02
CA ALA A 252 -13.82 8.45 9.20
C ALA A 252 -14.12 9.16 10.53
N ASN A 253 -13.50 8.71 11.64
CA ASN A 253 -13.73 9.24 12.98
C ASN A 253 -13.21 10.65 13.17
N HIS A 254 -12.12 11.02 12.49
CA HIS A 254 -11.47 12.30 12.65
C HIS A 254 -11.61 13.25 11.45
N GLY A 255 -12.30 12.80 10.38
CA GLY A 255 -12.52 13.60 9.18
C GLY A 255 -11.21 14.07 8.54
N ALA A 256 -10.23 13.17 8.40
CA ALA A 256 -8.93 13.53 7.83
C ALA A 256 -9.06 13.86 6.33
N GLU A 257 -8.85 15.13 5.98
CA GLU A 257 -9.06 15.66 4.62
C GLU A 257 -7.90 15.30 3.67
N ASN A 258 -6.69 15.17 4.21
CA ASN A 258 -5.51 14.83 3.41
C ASN A 258 -5.00 13.39 3.68
N ARG A 259 -5.91 12.44 3.91
CA ARG A 259 -5.66 11.01 4.08
C ARG A 259 -4.99 10.63 5.41
N VAL A 260 -5.07 9.37 5.73
CA VAL A 260 -4.32 8.72 6.82
C VAL A 260 -3.37 7.71 6.20
N THR A 261 -2.16 7.63 6.73
CA THR A 261 -1.13 6.71 6.23
C THR A 261 -0.59 5.89 7.39
N GLY A 262 -0.35 4.60 7.15
CA GLY A 262 0.26 3.70 8.12
C GLY A 262 1.32 2.80 7.50
N ILE A 263 2.31 2.40 8.31
CA ILE A 263 3.35 1.43 7.96
C ILE A 263 3.57 0.50 9.14
N VAL A 264 3.78 -0.79 8.86
CA VAL A 264 4.26 -1.81 9.81
C VAL A 264 5.56 -2.39 9.27
N MET A 265 6.62 -2.42 10.12
CA MET A 265 7.95 -2.85 9.72
C MET A 265 8.57 -3.78 10.77
N ASP A 266 9.18 -4.87 10.34
CA ASP A 266 10.10 -5.66 11.15
C ASP A 266 11.39 -4.87 11.37
N THR A 267 11.73 -4.60 12.64
CA THR A 267 12.84 -3.70 12.97
C THR A 267 14.21 -4.35 12.82
N SER A 268 14.27 -5.68 12.87
CA SER A 268 15.53 -6.45 12.79
C SER A 268 15.99 -6.62 11.35
N THR A 269 15.05 -6.74 10.41
CA THR A 269 15.32 -6.98 8.99
C THR A 269 15.11 -5.77 8.11
N GLY A 270 14.19 -4.88 8.47
CA GLY A 270 13.70 -3.78 7.62
C GLY A 270 12.55 -4.18 6.71
N ALA A 271 12.05 -5.42 6.81
CA ALA A 271 10.93 -5.91 6.01
C ALA A 271 9.65 -5.11 6.29
N ILE A 272 9.02 -4.59 5.24
CA ILE A 272 7.73 -3.90 5.34
C ILE A 272 6.62 -4.95 5.29
N LEU A 273 5.94 -5.15 6.42
CA LEU A 273 4.86 -6.14 6.54
C LEU A 273 3.52 -5.58 6.05
N ALA A 274 3.32 -4.27 6.18
CA ALA A 274 2.16 -3.57 5.65
C ALA A 274 2.49 -2.08 5.41
N MET A 275 1.90 -1.51 4.36
CA MET A 275 1.99 -0.08 4.05
C MET A 275 0.73 0.36 3.32
N ALA A 276 0.02 1.32 3.90
CA ALA A 276 -1.29 1.74 3.39
C ALA A 276 -1.51 3.24 3.49
N THR A 277 -2.32 3.76 2.57
CA THR A 277 -2.88 5.12 2.58
C THR A 277 -4.38 5.01 2.35
N THR A 278 -5.18 5.76 3.09
CA THR A 278 -6.66 5.73 2.98
C THR A 278 -7.16 6.13 1.60
N SER A 279 -8.37 5.66 1.27
CA SER A 279 -9.00 5.81 -0.05
C SER A 279 -8.10 5.27 -1.16
N PRO A 280 -7.75 3.97 -1.11
CA PRO A 280 -6.96 3.34 -2.15
C PRO A 280 -7.72 3.32 -3.47
N PHE A 281 -7.00 3.36 -4.58
CA PHE A 281 -7.57 3.12 -5.90
C PHE A 281 -7.68 1.61 -6.19
N ASP A 282 -8.51 1.24 -7.17
CA ASP A 282 -8.53 -0.13 -7.69
C ASP A 282 -7.48 -0.27 -8.81
N PRO A 283 -6.43 -1.08 -8.66
CA PRO A 283 -5.43 -1.31 -9.71
C PRO A 283 -6.02 -1.95 -10.98
N ASN A 284 -7.19 -2.59 -10.91
CA ASN A 284 -7.90 -3.11 -12.09
C ASN A 284 -8.62 -1.98 -12.87
N ASP A 285 -8.94 -0.84 -12.23
CA ASP A 285 -9.50 0.37 -12.86
C ASP A 285 -8.84 1.65 -12.33
N PRO A 286 -7.53 1.84 -12.55
CA PRO A 286 -6.76 2.89 -11.90
C PRO A 286 -7.10 4.31 -12.36
N PHE A 287 -7.87 4.49 -13.45
CA PHE A 287 -8.24 5.80 -13.99
C PHE A 287 -9.60 6.33 -13.51
N THR A 288 -10.29 5.56 -12.68
CA THR A 288 -11.47 6.01 -11.93
C THR A 288 -11.01 6.65 -10.61
N LEU A 289 -11.43 7.91 -10.39
CA LEU A 289 -11.08 8.64 -9.18
C LEU A 289 -11.73 8.00 -7.95
N ASP A 290 -11.01 7.95 -6.84
CA ASP A 290 -11.57 7.65 -5.53
C ASP A 290 -12.63 8.70 -5.10
N ALA A 291 -13.41 8.38 -4.07
CA ALA A 291 -14.52 9.24 -3.64
C ALA A 291 -14.07 10.66 -3.23
N ILE A 292 -12.93 10.78 -2.55
CA ILE A 292 -12.38 12.07 -2.12
C ILE A 292 -11.95 12.91 -3.33
N SER A 293 -11.20 12.32 -4.23
CA SER A 293 -10.72 13.00 -5.45
C SER A 293 -11.88 13.37 -6.38
N GLN A 294 -12.91 12.51 -6.46
CA GLN A 294 -14.12 12.81 -7.25
C GLN A 294 -14.90 13.96 -6.65
N GLU A 295 -15.01 14.05 -5.33
CA GLU A 295 -15.66 15.17 -4.64
C GLU A 295 -14.89 16.48 -4.86
N LYS A 296 -13.56 16.47 -4.75
CA LYS A 296 -12.71 17.63 -5.07
C LYS A 296 -12.92 18.09 -6.51
N LEU A 297 -12.98 17.17 -7.48
CA LEU A 297 -13.23 17.47 -8.88
C LEU A 297 -14.64 18.09 -9.10
N ASN A 298 -15.65 17.52 -8.46
CA ASN A 298 -17.03 18.03 -8.56
C ASN A 298 -17.17 19.44 -7.94
N SER A 299 -16.47 19.70 -6.83
CA SER A 299 -16.48 20.97 -6.11
C SER A 299 -15.65 22.06 -6.76
N SER A 300 -14.80 21.72 -7.75
CA SER A 300 -13.89 22.67 -8.43
C SER A 300 -14.59 23.71 -9.28
N GLY A 301 -15.88 23.50 -9.67
CA GLY A 301 -16.62 24.35 -10.58
C GLY A 301 -16.15 24.28 -12.05
N LEU A 302 -15.20 23.42 -12.38
CA LEU A 302 -14.67 23.24 -13.74
C LEU A 302 -15.70 22.53 -14.64
N VAL A 303 -15.78 22.95 -15.90
CA VAL A 303 -16.72 22.38 -16.87
C VAL A 303 -16.15 21.10 -17.48
N ASN A 304 -16.91 20.00 -17.37
CA ASN A 304 -16.50 18.71 -17.93
C ASN A 304 -16.15 18.81 -19.42
N GLY A 305 -15.00 18.25 -19.80
CA GLY A 305 -14.49 18.20 -21.18
C GLY A 305 -13.57 19.36 -21.56
N THR A 306 -13.45 20.42 -20.74
CA THR A 306 -12.45 21.48 -20.93
C THR A 306 -11.03 20.98 -20.64
N ASP A 307 -10.03 21.70 -21.12
CA ASP A 307 -8.64 21.32 -20.89
C ASP A 307 -8.23 21.52 -19.41
N GLU A 308 -8.78 22.52 -18.75
CA GLU A 308 -8.61 22.77 -17.33
C GLU A 308 -9.20 21.62 -16.48
N TYR A 309 -10.40 21.15 -16.84
CA TYR A 309 -11.01 19.98 -16.17
C TYR A 309 -10.14 18.73 -16.31
N LYS A 310 -9.63 18.46 -17.54
CA LYS A 310 -8.76 17.31 -17.80
C LYS A 310 -7.43 17.43 -17.03
N ALA A 311 -6.84 18.62 -17.02
CA ALA A 311 -5.60 18.88 -16.29
C ALA A 311 -5.76 18.64 -14.80
N TYR A 312 -6.82 19.18 -14.19
CA TYR A 312 -7.11 18.99 -12.77
C TYR A 312 -7.47 17.53 -12.44
N LYS A 313 -8.26 16.84 -13.29
CA LYS A 313 -8.50 15.40 -13.14
C LYS A 313 -7.18 14.61 -13.15
N ASN A 314 -6.26 14.91 -14.04
CA ASN A 314 -4.96 14.24 -14.13
C ASN A 314 -4.10 14.51 -12.87
N GLU A 315 -4.14 15.72 -12.33
CA GLU A 315 -3.49 16.04 -11.05
C GLU A 315 -4.04 15.19 -9.91
N LEU A 316 -5.37 15.10 -9.79
CA LEU A 316 -6.02 14.27 -8.78
C LEU A 316 -5.70 12.78 -8.94
N LEU A 317 -5.60 12.27 -10.17
CA LEU A 317 -5.17 10.90 -10.44
C LEU A 317 -3.74 10.65 -9.96
N GLN A 318 -2.80 11.58 -10.25
CA GLN A 318 -1.42 11.46 -9.78
C GLN A 318 -1.31 11.47 -8.25
N VAL A 319 -2.09 12.32 -7.59
CA VAL A 319 -2.17 12.33 -6.11
C VAL A 319 -2.75 11.02 -5.59
N MET A 320 -3.79 10.49 -6.23
CA MET A 320 -4.43 9.24 -5.86
C MET A 320 -3.50 8.02 -6.00
N TRP A 321 -2.69 7.97 -7.06
CA TRP A 321 -1.73 6.86 -7.29
C TRP A 321 -0.47 6.95 -6.43
N SER A 322 -0.19 8.13 -5.87
CA SER A 322 1.04 8.38 -5.11
C SER A 322 1.03 7.63 -3.78
N ASN A 323 2.11 6.91 -3.50
CA ASN A 323 2.31 6.30 -2.19
C ASN A 323 2.77 7.36 -1.18
N LYS A 324 1.84 7.90 -0.41
CA LYS A 324 2.08 8.99 0.55
C LYS A 324 3.15 8.63 1.61
N ALA A 325 3.25 7.36 1.98
CA ALA A 325 4.25 6.87 2.95
C ALA A 325 5.69 7.11 2.49
N VAL A 326 5.92 7.11 1.17
CA VAL A 326 7.23 7.17 0.54
C VAL A 326 7.47 8.52 -0.15
N SER A 327 6.47 9.04 -0.87
CA SER A 327 6.63 10.17 -1.79
C SER A 327 6.32 11.54 -1.20
N GLU A 328 5.70 11.60 -0.02
CA GLU A 328 5.39 12.86 0.65
C GLU A 328 6.25 13.06 1.89
N THR A 329 6.41 14.33 2.29
CA THR A 329 7.15 14.70 3.51
C THR A 329 6.27 15.49 4.46
N TYR A 330 6.48 15.27 5.76
CA TYR A 330 5.78 15.97 6.84
C TYR A 330 6.76 16.37 7.95
N GLU A 331 6.36 17.29 8.83
CA GLU A 331 7.10 17.60 10.05
C GLU A 331 6.83 16.49 11.08
N PRO A 332 7.83 15.72 11.57
CA PRO A 332 7.59 14.59 12.47
C PRO A 332 7.10 15.01 13.86
N GLY A 333 7.30 16.26 14.24
CA GLY A 333 6.89 16.76 15.54
C GLY A 333 7.55 15.98 16.69
N SER A 334 6.81 15.81 17.78
CA SER A 334 7.33 15.24 19.03
C SER A 334 7.82 13.77 18.91
N THR A 335 7.52 13.04 17.85
CA THR A 335 8.08 11.71 17.63
C THR A 335 9.59 11.75 17.40
N PHE A 336 10.11 12.85 16.86
CA PHE A 336 11.55 13.09 16.68
C PHE A 336 12.33 13.24 18.01
N LYS A 337 11.67 13.53 19.12
CA LYS A 337 12.30 13.63 20.45
C LYS A 337 13.04 12.34 20.86
N ILE A 338 12.62 11.20 20.34
CA ILE A 338 13.32 9.92 20.50
C ILE A 338 14.76 10.07 20.02
N VAL A 339 14.98 10.65 18.84
CA VAL A 339 16.33 10.88 18.28
C VAL A 339 17.14 11.83 19.10
N THR A 340 16.53 12.95 19.54
CA THR A 340 17.20 13.96 20.37
C THR A 340 17.67 13.41 21.71
N VAL A 341 16.82 12.62 22.38
CA VAL A 341 17.16 11.98 23.65
C VAL A 341 18.22 10.91 23.45
N SER A 342 18.09 10.09 22.41
CA SER A 342 19.08 9.07 22.04
C SER A 342 20.47 9.69 21.83
N ALA A 343 20.53 10.78 21.06
CA ALA A 343 21.79 11.50 20.82
C ALA A 343 22.43 12.03 22.11
N ALA A 344 21.62 12.59 23.01
CA ALA A 344 22.12 13.15 24.27
C ALA A 344 22.66 12.08 25.23
N LEU A 345 21.98 10.92 25.29
CA LEU A 345 22.39 9.78 26.11
C LEU A 345 23.68 9.14 25.55
N ASP A 346 23.73 8.93 24.23
CA ASP A 346 24.87 8.31 23.53
C ASP A 346 26.13 9.18 23.60
N LEU A 347 26.00 10.52 23.57
CA LEU A 347 27.09 11.48 23.81
C LEU A 347 27.48 11.59 25.29
N GLY A 348 26.69 11.06 26.21
CA GLY A 348 26.92 11.22 27.65
C GLY A 348 26.72 12.65 28.17
N VAL A 349 26.08 13.57 27.40
CA VAL A 349 25.80 14.96 27.83
C VAL A 349 24.59 15.07 28.76
N ALA A 350 23.83 13.99 28.88
CA ALA A 350 22.72 13.82 29.82
C ALA A 350 22.59 12.36 30.24
N THR A 351 21.87 12.13 31.35
CA THR A 351 21.37 10.84 31.81
C THR A 351 19.86 10.92 31.99
N THR A 352 19.16 9.80 32.12
CA THR A 352 17.72 9.77 32.39
C THR A 352 17.32 10.58 33.63
N SER A 353 18.22 10.67 34.63
CA SER A 353 18.03 11.46 35.88
C SER A 353 18.47 12.92 35.78
N SER A 354 18.98 13.38 34.63
CA SER A 354 19.34 14.80 34.43
C SER A 354 18.13 15.70 34.63
N ARG A 355 18.28 16.79 35.38
CA ARG A 355 17.16 17.65 35.80
C ARG A 355 16.93 18.82 34.84
N PHE A 356 15.64 19.12 34.63
CA PHE A 356 15.14 20.16 33.75
C PHE A 356 13.99 20.94 34.43
N SER A 357 13.62 22.08 33.82
CA SER A 357 12.50 22.91 34.27
C SER A 357 11.74 23.46 33.08
N CYS A 358 10.43 23.49 33.18
CA CYS A 358 9.54 24.01 32.14
C CYS A 358 8.48 24.94 32.72
N PRO A 359 8.63 26.27 32.58
CA PRO A 359 7.61 27.24 32.96
C PRO A 359 6.54 27.47 31.87
N GLY A 360 6.40 26.55 30.89
CA GLY A 360 5.52 26.64 29.73
C GLY A 360 6.16 27.29 28.50
N TYR A 361 7.43 27.66 28.55
CA TYR A 361 8.20 28.20 27.43
C TYR A 361 9.71 28.14 27.70
N TYR A 362 10.49 28.36 26.65
CA TYR A 362 11.94 28.56 26.73
C TYR A 362 12.37 29.72 25.83
N MET A 363 13.39 30.50 26.26
CA MET A 363 13.92 31.61 25.48
C MET A 363 15.14 31.21 24.68
N VAL A 364 15.08 31.29 23.35
CA VAL A 364 16.17 30.94 22.46
C VAL A 364 16.36 32.04 21.42
N GLY A 365 17.57 32.55 21.27
CA GLY A 365 17.88 33.60 20.26
C GLY A 365 17.02 34.84 20.35
N GLY A 366 16.50 35.20 21.55
CA GLY A 366 15.58 36.31 21.75
C GLY A 366 14.10 35.95 21.51
N TRP A 367 13.79 34.75 21.06
CA TRP A 367 12.43 34.29 20.81
C TRP A 367 11.89 33.45 21.98
N ARG A 368 10.60 33.67 22.30
CA ARG A 368 9.87 32.88 23.30
C ARG A 368 9.18 31.71 22.60
N ILE A 369 9.77 30.48 22.69
CA ILE A 369 9.20 29.26 22.12
C ILE A 369 8.38 28.55 23.20
N LYS A 370 7.10 28.28 22.92
CA LYS A 370 6.14 27.73 23.89
C LYS A 370 6.27 26.22 23.98
N CYS A 371 5.99 25.67 25.16
CA CYS A 371 5.64 24.27 25.34
C CYS A 371 4.19 24.04 24.88
N HIS A 372 3.84 22.81 24.50
CA HIS A 372 2.44 22.47 24.26
C HIS A 372 1.62 22.70 25.55
N LYS A 373 2.11 22.26 26.70
CA LYS A 373 1.53 22.58 28.00
C LYS A 373 1.93 24.02 28.42
N THR A 374 1.06 24.97 28.15
CA THR A 374 1.35 26.40 28.35
C THR A 374 1.53 26.80 29.83
N THR A 375 0.99 25.99 30.76
CA THR A 375 1.20 26.10 32.21
C THR A 375 2.56 25.54 32.65
N GLY A 376 3.25 24.81 31.77
CA GLY A 376 4.54 24.20 32.03
C GLY A 376 4.42 22.84 32.76
N HIS A 377 5.58 22.16 32.82
CA HIS A 377 5.71 20.85 33.50
C HIS A 377 6.34 21.02 34.90
N GLY A 378 6.55 22.26 35.37
CA GLY A 378 7.17 22.52 36.64
C GLY A 378 8.69 22.57 36.61
N ALA A 379 9.30 22.47 37.80
CA ALA A 379 10.74 22.56 37.97
C ALA A 379 11.32 21.29 38.59
N GLY A 380 12.55 20.90 38.16
CA GLY A 380 13.31 19.84 38.77
C GLY A 380 12.88 18.43 38.33
N PHE A 381 12.08 18.29 37.29
CA PHE A 381 11.77 16.94 36.70
C PHE A 381 12.97 16.39 35.94
N ASP A 382 13.04 15.09 35.75
CA ASP A 382 14.12 14.42 35.04
C ASP A 382 13.90 14.28 33.53
N LEU A 383 14.93 13.81 32.82
CA LEU A 383 14.87 13.63 31.37
C LEU A 383 13.83 12.58 30.96
N ALA A 384 13.70 11.50 31.73
CA ALA A 384 12.71 10.45 31.47
C ALA A 384 11.29 11.04 31.46
N TYR A 385 10.92 11.76 32.51
CA TYR A 385 9.64 12.46 32.59
C TYR A 385 9.49 13.49 31.43
N GLY A 386 10.57 14.24 31.11
CA GLY A 386 10.56 15.20 30.01
C GLY A 386 10.25 14.59 28.64
N LEU A 387 10.70 13.34 28.37
CA LEU A 387 10.39 12.59 27.16
C LEU A 387 8.95 12.03 27.21
N GLN A 388 8.58 11.39 28.31
CA GLN A 388 7.23 10.80 28.53
C GLN A 388 6.13 11.86 28.39
N MET A 389 6.34 13.05 29.00
CA MET A 389 5.40 14.18 28.97
C MET A 389 5.62 15.09 27.76
N SER A 390 6.44 14.70 26.81
CA SER A 390 6.66 15.43 25.55
C SER A 390 7.10 16.90 25.71
N CYS A 391 7.90 17.25 26.72
CA CYS A 391 8.26 18.61 27.07
C CYS A 391 9.19 19.28 26.03
N ASN A 392 8.72 20.32 25.29
CA ASN A 392 9.54 21.07 24.32
C ASN A 392 10.72 21.82 24.97
N PRO A 393 10.55 22.61 26.10
CA PRO A 393 11.68 23.23 26.79
C PRO A 393 12.79 22.25 27.22
N CYS A 394 12.42 21.04 27.65
CA CYS A 394 13.40 20.00 27.97
C CYS A 394 14.27 19.64 26.74
N MET A 395 13.66 19.43 25.58
CA MET A 395 14.38 19.10 24.34
C MET A 395 15.25 20.28 23.86
N MET A 396 14.76 21.52 23.96
CA MET A 396 15.57 22.70 23.62
C MET A 396 16.81 22.82 24.50
N MET A 397 16.68 22.70 25.83
CA MET A 397 17.82 22.68 26.75
C MET A 397 18.76 21.50 26.48
N LEU A 398 18.21 20.36 26.08
CA LEU A 398 18.99 19.18 25.75
C LEU A 398 19.79 19.40 24.46
N SER A 399 19.19 19.98 23.43
CA SER A 399 19.87 20.30 22.17
C SER A 399 21.01 21.31 22.33
N GLU A 400 20.89 22.27 23.27
CA GLU A 400 21.98 23.16 23.63
C GLU A 400 23.18 22.41 24.22
N ARG A 401 22.95 21.35 25.03
CA ARG A 401 24.01 20.52 25.58
C ARG A 401 24.67 19.64 24.50
N ILE A 402 23.88 19.16 23.53
CA ILE A 402 24.37 18.39 22.37
C ILE A 402 25.25 19.27 21.48
N GLY A 403 24.81 20.52 21.22
CA GLY A 403 25.43 21.44 20.28
C GLY A 403 25.08 21.16 18.82
N ALA A 404 25.15 22.18 17.96
CA ALA A 404 24.67 22.10 16.58
C ALA A 404 25.40 21.02 15.73
N ASN A 405 26.72 20.93 15.84
CA ASN A 405 27.51 19.97 15.06
C ASN A 405 27.18 18.53 15.42
N ASN A 406 27.15 18.19 16.71
CA ASN A 406 26.80 16.84 17.15
C ASN A 406 25.36 16.50 16.81
N PHE A 407 24.43 17.47 16.95
CA PHE A 407 23.03 17.27 16.58
C PHE A 407 22.89 16.94 15.10
N TYR A 408 23.56 17.68 14.22
CA TYR A 408 23.57 17.42 12.79
C TYR A 408 24.16 16.03 12.45
N GLU A 409 25.24 15.65 13.14
CA GLU A 409 25.83 14.30 13.00
C GLU A 409 24.85 13.18 13.36
N TYR A 410 24.06 13.34 14.45
CA TYR A 410 23.05 12.34 14.79
C TYR A 410 21.87 12.32 13.82
N VAL A 411 21.44 13.49 13.31
CA VAL A 411 20.45 13.55 12.24
C VAL A 411 20.94 12.75 11.01
N ARG A 412 22.24 12.88 10.68
CA ARG A 412 22.86 12.11 9.60
C ARG A 412 22.98 10.63 9.94
N LYS A 413 23.47 10.28 11.14
CA LYS A 413 23.60 8.88 11.58
C LYS A 413 22.28 8.13 11.53
N PHE A 414 21.20 8.74 11.97
CA PHE A 414 19.85 8.18 11.91
C PHE A 414 19.24 8.14 10.49
N GLY A 415 19.97 8.54 9.45
CA GLY A 415 19.60 8.40 8.06
C GLY A 415 18.70 9.50 7.50
N TYR A 416 18.41 10.57 8.25
CA TYR A 416 17.49 11.63 7.78
C TYR A 416 18.02 12.45 6.61
N LEU A 417 19.34 12.53 6.40
CA LEU A 417 19.93 13.32 5.32
C LEU A 417 20.12 12.53 4.01
N GLU A 418 19.63 11.32 3.96
CA GLU A 418 19.67 10.43 2.79
C GLU A 418 18.33 9.71 2.62
N LYS A 419 18.11 9.09 1.49
CA LYS A 419 16.92 8.24 1.27
C LYS A 419 17.01 6.98 2.12
N SER A 420 15.86 6.41 2.47
CA SER A 420 15.78 5.16 3.22
C SER A 420 16.34 3.98 2.43
N GLY A 421 16.28 4.04 1.12
CA GLY A 421 16.72 2.98 0.21
C GLY A 421 15.66 1.92 -0.05
N ILE A 422 14.40 2.19 0.32
CA ILE A 422 13.28 1.28 0.04
C ILE A 422 13.14 1.02 -1.46
N ASP A 423 12.84 -0.20 -1.83
CA ASP A 423 12.62 -0.68 -3.20
C ASP A 423 11.24 -0.29 -3.77
N LEU A 424 10.87 0.97 -3.56
CA LEU A 424 9.69 1.61 -4.13
C LEU A 424 10.08 2.91 -4.85
N PRO A 425 9.35 3.28 -5.92
CA PRO A 425 9.68 4.49 -6.68
C PRO A 425 9.32 5.77 -5.94
N SER A 426 9.91 6.87 -6.39
CA SER A 426 9.54 8.25 -6.02
C SER A 426 9.73 8.60 -4.54
N GLU A 427 10.69 7.97 -3.85
CA GLU A 427 11.00 8.33 -2.47
C GLU A 427 11.40 9.81 -2.36
N ALA A 428 10.68 10.53 -1.48
CA ALA A 428 10.90 11.94 -1.22
C ALA A 428 12.19 12.14 -0.38
N SER A 429 12.97 13.16 -0.74
CA SER A 429 14.14 13.54 0.04
C SER A 429 13.73 14.40 1.24
N THR A 430 14.39 14.20 2.36
CA THR A 430 14.25 15.04 3.56
C THR A 430 14.60 16.50 3.24
N ILE A 431 13.80 17.41 3.76
CA ILE A 431 14.06 18.86 3.71
C ILE A 431 14.59 19.26 5.09
N PHE A 432 15.89 19.38 5.24
CA PHE A 432 16.55 19.76 6.48
C PHE A 432 17.43 21.00 6.29
N HIS A 433 17.78 21.69 7.40
CA HIS A 433 18.70 22.81 7.37
C HIS A 433 20.10 22.33 6.93
N LYS A 434 20.82 23.19 6.19
CA LYS A 434 22.25 22.95 5.94
C LYS A 434 23.01 23.15 7.24
N GLU A 435 24.10 22.39 7.43
CA GLU A 435 24.90 22.40 8.66
C GLU A 435 25.33 23.82 9.06
N GLU A 436 25.82 24.59 8.09
CA GLU A 436 26.26 25.97 8.29
C GLU A 436 25.16 26.95 8.69
N ASN A 437 23.88 26.59 8.49
CA ASN A 437 22.71 27.41 8.77
C ASN A 437 21.98 27.02 10.07
N ILE A 438 22.50 26.09 10.84
CA ILE A 438 21.88 25.70 12.12
C ILE A 438 22.30 26.67 13.21
N GLY A 439 21.53 27.74 13.37
CA GLY A 439 21.61 28.63 14.51
C GLY A 439 20.91 28.07 15.76
N SER A 440 20.91 28.85 16.84
CA SER A 440 20.28 28.42 18.11
C SER A 440 18.77 28.15 17.96
N THR A 441 18.07 28.92 17.13
CA THR A 441 16.61 28.78 16.92
C THR A 441 16.29 27.54 16.08
N GLU A 442 17.05 27.30 15.02
CA GLU A 442 16.91 26.11 14.15
C GLU A 442 17.18 24.84 14.95
N LEU A 443 18.28 24.83 15.72
CA LEU A 443 18.63 23.73 16.61
C LEU A 443 17.51 23.44 17.62
N ALA A 444 17.01 24.48 18.28
CA ALA A 444 15.95 24.34 19.27
C ALA A 444 14.66 23.79 18.67
N THR A 445 14.21 24.31 17.51
CA THR A 445 12.97 23.82 16.85
C THR A 445 13.13 22.42 16.27
N ALA A 446 14.28 22.12 15.68
CA ALA A 446 14.58 20.78 15.17
C ALA A 446 14.61 19.73 16.30
N SER A 447 15.03 20.08 17.52
CA SER A 447 15.12 19.15 18.65
C SER A 447 13.79 18.49 19.05
N PHE A 448 12.66 19.12 18.71
CA PHE A 448 11.33 18.55 18.93
C PHE A 448 10.55 18.34 17.63
N GLY A 449 11.28 18.22 16.48
CA GLY A 449 10.73 17.75 15.22
C GLY A 449 9.99 18.78 14.38
N GLN A 450 10.26 20.09 14.55
CA GLN A 450 9.64 21.13 13.76
C GLN A 450 10.65 21.87 12.86
N ARG A 451 10.13 22.51 11.80
CA ARG A 451 10.89 23.31 10.82
C ARG A 451 11.81 22.49 9.90
N PHE A 452 11.55 21.20 9.79
CA PHE A 452 12.10 20.34 8.75
C PHE A 452 11.08 19.25 8.38
N LYS A 453 11.23 18.62 7.22
CA LYS A 453 10.27 17.62 6.72
C LYS A 453 10.98 16.35 6.32
N VAL A 454 10.37 15.20 6.63
CA VAL A 454 10.87 13.84 6.35
C VAL A 454 9.74 12.99 5.75
N SER A 455 10.08 11.97 4.95
CA SER A 455 9.09 10.98 4.54
C SER A 455 8.72 10.08 5.72
N ILE A 456 7.50 9.52 5.69
CA ILE A 456 7.01 8.65 6.77
C ILE A 456 7.90 7.41 6.89
N ILE A 457 8.29 6.81 5.77
CA ILE A 457 9.17 5.63 5.77
C ILE A 457 10.55 5.95 6.35
N ASN A 458 11.17 7.06 5.97
CA ASN A 458 12.49 7.42 6.51
C ASN A 458 12.41 7.66 8.03
N HIS A 459 11.32 8.31 8.50
CA HIS A 459 11.12 8.54 9.93
C HIS A 459 10.93 7.23 10.70
N LEU A 460 10.07 6.32 10.21
CA LEU A 460 9.88 5.02 10.85
C LEU A 460 11.18 4.23 10.89
N THR A 461 11.93 4.18 9.76
CA THR A 461 13.23 3.49 9.68
C THR A 461 14.22 4.02 10.73
N ALA A 462 14.29 5.34 10.90
CA ALA A 462 15.16 5.96 11.90
C ALA A 462 14.76 5.57 13.34
N ILE A 463 13.46 5.58 13.66
CA ILE A 463 12.97 5.19 14.99
C ILE A 463 13.15 3.68 15.22
N SER A 464 12.94 2.87 14.20
CA SER A 464 13.15 1.41 14.26
C SER A 464 14.59 1.03 14.60
N ALA A 465 15.56 1.88 14.29
CA ALA A 465 16.95 1.65 14.72
C ALA A 465 17.07 1.62 16.25
N VAL A 466 16.25 2.39 16.99
CA VAL A 466 16.22 2.32 18.47
C VAL A 466 15.65 0.98 18.93
N ALA A 467 14.57 0.51 18.31
CA ALA A 467 13.99 -0.80 18.59
C ALA A 467 14.94 -1.96 18.24
N ASN A 468 15.83 -1.76 17.27
CA ASN A 468 16.83 -2.72 16.78
C ASN A 468 18.20 -2.56 17.45
N GLY A 469 18.23 -2.25 18.75
CA GLY A 469 19.48 -2.15 19.52
C GLY A 469 20.47 -1.11 18.99
N GLY A 470 20.00 -0.09 18.28
CA GLY A 470 20.80 0.99 17.70
C GLY A 470 21.27 0.75 16.26
N ASN A 471 20.81 -0.30 15.59
CA ASN A 471 21.21 -0.64 14.23
C ASN A 471 20.20 -0.14 13.20
N LEU A 472 20.63 0.75 12.30
CA LEU A 472 19.83 1.24 11.18
C LEU A 472 19.90 0.24 10.02
N VAL A 473 18.77 -0.29 9.61
CA VAL A 473 18.61 -1.21 8.48
C VAL A 473 18.00 -0.53 7.27
N THR A 474 18.23 -1.08 6.06
CA THR A 474 17.53 -0.64 4.84
C THR A 474 16.15 -1.27 4.80
N PRO A 475 15.05 -0.48 4.69
CA PRO A 475 13.71 -1.03 4.53
C PRO A 475 13.53 -1.62 3.12
N TYR A 476 12.75 -2.69 2.99
CA TYR A 476 12.47 -3.33 1.72
C TYR A 476 11.08 -3.99 1.69
N VAL A 477 10.56 -4.17 0.47
CA VAL A 477 9.25 -4.79 0.22
C VAL A 477 9.39 -6.14 -0.51
N VAL A 478 10.41 -6.34 -1.33
CA VAL A 478 10.59 -7.60 -2.06
C VAL A 478 11.62 -8.48 -1.35
N GLU A 479 11.16 -9.63 -0.87
CA GLU A 479 11.99 -10.61 -0.17
C GLU A 479 12.82 -11.44 -1.14
N ARG A 480 12.21 -11.94 -2.23
CA ARG A 480 12.88 -12.81 -3.21
C ARG A 480 12.26 -12.75 -4.59
N VAL A 481 13.08 -13.06 -5.57
CA VAL A 481 12.68 -13.23 -6.97
C VAL A 481 12.68 -14.73 -7.29
N ILE A 482 11.63 -15.21 -7.93
CA ILE A 482 11.48 -16.62 -8.34
C ILE A 482 11.21 -16.72 -9.85
N ASN A 483 11.69 -17.79 -10.47
CA ASN A 483 11.41 -18.07 -11.88
C ASN A 483 10.01 -18.72 -12.07
N SER A 484 9.61 -18.96 -13.32
CA SER A 484 8.33 -19.59 -13.67
C SER A 484 8.15 -21.00 -13.10
N LYS A 485 9.24 -21.67 -12.65
CA LYS A 485 9.21 -22.98 -11.99
C LYS A 485 9.13 -22.89 -10.47
N GLY A 486 9.15 -21.68 -9.90
CA GLY A 486 9.17 -21.45 -8.45
C GLY A 486 10.56 -21.57 -7.82
N GLU A 487 11.63 -21.67 -8.62
CA GLU A 487 13.00 -21.70 -8.11
C GLU A 487 13.46 -20.27 -7.75
N VAL A 488 14.12 -20.12 -6.62
CA VAL A 488 14.63 -18.83 -6.14
C VAL A 488 15.82 -18.38 -6.99
N VAL A 489 15.70 -17.22 -7.61
CA VAL A 489 16.75 -16.59 -8.43
C VAL A 489 17.60 -15.66 -7.59
N SER A 490 16.97 -14.87 -6.71
CA SER A 490 17.65 -13.99 -5.76
C SER A 490 16.81 -13.83 -4.49
N THR A 491 17.47 -13.57 -3.37
CA THR A 491 16.86 -13.27 -2.08
C THR A 491 17.45 -11.97 -1.56
N HIS A 492 16.62 -11.13 -0.96
CA HIS A 492 17.10 -9.94 -0.27
C HIS A 492 17.92 -10.33 0.96
N GLU A 493 19.07 -9.72 1.12
CA GLU A 493 19.88 -9.86 2.32
C GLU A 493 19.69 -8.63 3.20
N THR A 494 19.43 -8.83 4.50
CA THR A 494 19.28 -7.73 5.45
C THR A 494 20.54 -6.85 5.45
N GLU A 495 20.40 -5.58 5.12
CA GLU A 495 21.49 -4.62 5.10
C GLU A 495 21.47 -3.75 6.36
N VAL A 496 22.43 -3.98 7.27
CA VAL A 496 22.68 -3.06 8.37
C VAL A 496 23.56 -1.92 7.86
N ARG A 497 22.96 -0.76 7.65
CA ARG A 497 23.65 0.42 7.10
C ARG A 497 24.72 0.94 8.07
N ARG A 498 24.41 1.00 9.36
CA ARG A 498 25.30 1.45 10.44
C ARG A 498 24.67 1.27 11.81
N SER A 499 25.49 1.30 12.86
CA SER A 499 25.05 1.53 14.23
C SER A 499 24.94 3.04 14.47
N VAL A 500 23.79 3.52 14.97
CA VAL A 500 23.50 4.93 15.20
C VAL A 500 23.68 5.36 16.65
N ILE A 501 23.42 4.44 17.59
CA ILE A 501 23.60 4.58 19.05
C ILE A 501 24.02 3.22 19.63
N SER A 502 24.51 3.21 20.85
CA SER A 502 24.82 1.97 21.56
C SER A 502 23.54 1.21 21.94
N GLU A 503 23.66 -0.13 22.05
CA GLU A 503 22.56 -1.00 22.48
C GLU A 503 22.03 -0.63 23.87
N GLU A 504 22.93 -0.21 24.79
CA GLU A 504 22.57 0.24 26.14
C GLU A 504 21.67 1.49 26.08
N VAL A 505 22.01 2.45 25.22
CA VAL A 505 21.19 3.66 25.01
C VAL A 505 19.85 3.31 24.38
N ALA A 506 19.84 2.42 23.37
CA ALA A 506 18.62 1.96 22.73
C ALA A 506 17.66 1.32 23.74
N LYS A 507 18.15 0.41 24.59
CA LYS A 507 17.35 -0.20 25.69
C LYS A 507 16.87 0.82 26.70
N THR A 508 17.71 1.79 27.07
CA THR A 508 17.35 2.85 28.02
C THR A 508 16.20 3.72 27.47
N VAL A 509 16.30 4.15 26.21
CA VAL A 509 15.25 4.96 25.56
C VAL A 509 13.94 4.17 25.43
N SER A 510 14.04 2.90 25.01
CA SER A 510 12.87 2.01 24.91
C SER A 510 12.16 1.86 26.26
N GLN A 511 12.91 1.63 27.35
CA GLN A 511 12.33 1.50 28.68
C GLN A 511 11.62 2.79 29.13
N VAL A 512 12.21 3.97 28.89
CA VAL A 512 11.58 5.26 29.21
C VAL A 512 10.26 5.43 28.46
N LEU A 513 10.19 5.00 27.18
CA LEU A 513 8.96 5.07 26.39
C LEU A 513 7.90 4.07 26.87
N ILE A 514 8.30 2.82 27.19
CA ILE A 514 7.42 1.80 27.78
C ILE A 514 6.83 2.29 29.10
N ASP A 515 7.68 2.82 30.00
CA ASP A 515 7.23 3.38 31.27
C ASP A 515 6.25 4.53 31.07
N GLY A 516 6.44 5.35 30.02
CA GLY A 516 5.52 6.43 29.65
C GLY A 516 4.16 5.93 29.14
N VAL A 517 4.14 4.83 28.40
CA VAL A 517 2.89 4.21 27.92
C VAL A 517 2.13 3.52 29.05
N ASN A 518 2.85 2.84 29.95
CA ASN A 518 2.27 2.15 31.09
C ASN A 518 1.89 3.08 32.27
N GLY A 519 2.35 4.34 32.21
CA GLY A 519 2.05 5.38 33.20
C GLY A 519 1.14 6.48 32.62
N ASP A 520 1.36 7.72 33.09
CA ASP A 520 0.59 8.91 32.67
C ASP A 520 1.28 9.70 31.52
N GLY A 521 2.06 9.03 30.69
CA GLY A 521 2.75 9.67 29.57
C GLY A 521 1.83 9.95 28.37
N GLY A 522 2.21 10.89 27.51
CA GLY A 522 1.42 11.33 26.35
C GLY A 522 1.10 10.27 25.30
N ALA A 523 1.76 9.12 25.37
CA ALA A 523 1.52 8.00 24.47
C ALA A 523 0.71 6.86 25.12
N LYS A 524 0.11 7.05 26.29
CA LYS A 524 -0.68 6.06 27.02
C LYS A 524 -1.71 5.34 26.14
N ASN A 525 -2.40 6.09 25.27
CA ASN A 525 -3.42 5.56 24.37
C ASN A 525 -2.87 4.59 23.28
N ALA A 526 -1.54 4.47 23.14
CA ALA A 526 -0.92 3.47 22.27
C ALA A 526 -0.65 2.13 22.96
N GLY A 527 -0.91 2.02 24.26
CA GLY A 527 -0.69 0.83 25.05
C GLY A 527 -1.57 -0.34 24.62
N VAL A 528 -1.06 -1.56 24.81
CA VAL A 528 -1.80 -2.81 24.61
C VAL A 528 -1.63 -3.66 25.84
N SER A 529 -2.76 -4.08 26.43
CA SER A 529 -2.73 -4.91 27.63
C SER A 529 -1.92 -6.18 27.39
N GLY A 530 -0.96 -6.44 28.26
CA GLY A 530 -0.12 -7.62 28.19
C GLY A 530 1.11 -7.53 27.28
N TYR A 531 1.40 -6.39 26.69
CA TYR A 531 2.57 -6.20 25.84
C TYR A 531 3.31 -4.92 26.22
N ASP A 532 4.65 -4.98 26.16
CA ASP A 532 5.49 -3.81 26.34
C ASP A 532 5.52 -3.00 25.03
N ILE A 533 4.83 -1.88 25.02
CA ILE A 533 4.77 -0.96 23.90
C ILE A 533 5.59 0.28 24.21
N ALA A 534 6.67 0.49 23.45
CA ALA A 534 7.37 1.75 23.44
C ALA A 534 6.70 2.67 22.39
N ALA A 535 6.16 3.82 22.79
CA ALA A 535 5.48 4.71 21.87
C ALA A 535 5.76 6.18 22.14
N LYS A 536 5.63 6.97 21.08
CA LYS A 536 5.69 8.44 21.14
C LYS A 536 4.68 9.04 20.17
N THR A 537 3.87 9.96 20.70
CA THR A 537 2.94 10.75 19.93
C THR A 537 3.61 12.01 19.38
N GLY A 538 3.06 12.54 18.29
CA GLY A 538 3.49 13.75 17.64
C GLY A 538 2.31 14.55 17.11
N THR A 539 2.43 15.88 17.27
CA THR A 539 1.49 16.83 16.67
C THR A 539 2.30 17.96 16.05
N SER A 540 2.12 18.16 14.75
CA SER A 540 2.80 19.20 14.01
C SER A 540 1.82 20.15 13.31
N GLN A 541 2.32 21.34 12.97
CA GLN A 541 1.57 22.37 12.25
C GLN A 541 2.03 22.41 10.79
N LYS A 542 1.11 22.65 9.86
CA LYS A 542 1.45 22.92 8.46
C LYS A 542 1.70 24.42 8.27
N PHE A 543 2.96 24.83 8.34
CA PHE A 543 3.35 26.23 8.22
C PHE A 543 3.38 26.76 6.77
N ASP A 544 3.28 25.92 5.81
CA ASP A 544 3.14 26.23 4.37
C ASP A 544 1.71 26.63 3.99
N ILE A 545 0.73 26.33 4.85
CA ILE A 545 -0.68 26.68 4.65
C ILE A 545 -1.14 27.53 5.82
N LEU A 546 -1.39 28.82 5.55
CA LEU A 546 -1.74 29.80 6.58
C LEU A 546 -3.14 30.37 6.33
N ASP A 547 -3.83 30.74 7.40
CA ASP A 547 -5.08 31.49 7.33
C ASP A 547 -4.85 32.95 6.90
N GLU A 548 -5.93 33.72 6.73
CA GLU A 548 -5.89 35.16 6.35
C GLU A 548 -5.10 36.03 7.37
N ASN A 549 -4.90 35.53 8.58
CA ASN A 549 -4.15 36.22 9.65
C ASN A 549 -2.68 35.75 9.76
N GLY A 550 -2.26 34.81 8.85
CA GLY A 550 -0.91 34.24 8.84
C GLY A 550 -0.67 33.16 9.90
N ASN A 551 -1.74 32.56 10.46
CA ASN A 551 -1.63 31.47 11.42
C ASN A 551 -1.79 30.13 10.73
N SER A 552 -1.00 29.13 11.13
CA SER A 552 -1.21 27.74 10.74
C SER A 552 -2.38 27.15 11.53
N TYR A 553 -3.42 26.71 10.84
CA TYR A 553 -4.61 26.10 11.42
C TYR A 553 -4.70 24.58 11.17
N LEU A 554 -3.97 24.09 10.16
CA LEU A 554 -3.91 22.67 9.85
C LEU A 554 -2.91 21.95 10.73
N ARG A 555 -3.24 20.72 11.08
CA ARG A 555 -2.44 19.86 11.96
C ARG A 555 -2.20 18.51 11.30
N ILE A 556 -1.12 17.87 11.75
CA ILE A 556 -0.86 16.45 11.50
C ILE A 556 -0.69 15.80 12.86
N GLY A 557 -1.51 14.82 13.16
CA GLY A 557 -1.37 13.96 14.33
C GLY A 557 -0.69 12.65 13.94
N SER A 558 0.35 12.26 14.68
CA SER A 558 1.06 11.00 14.39
C SER A 558 1.39 10.25 15.66
N THR A 559 1.57 8.95 15.55
CA THR A 559 2.11 8.11 16.61
C THR A 559 3.01 7.06 16.01
N VAL A 560 4.22 6.93 16.55
CA VAL A 560 5.12 5.83 16.28
C VAL A 560 5.17 4.94 17.52
N ALA A 561 5.13 3.62 17.31
CA ALA A 561 5.24 2.64 18.37
C ALA A 561 6.04 1.44 17.91
N TYR A 562 6.63 0.73 18.87
CA TYR A 562 7.29 -0.56 18.63
C TYR A 562 7.20 -1.45 19.87
N SER A 563 7.30 -2.76 19.62
CA SER A 563 7.44 -3.79 20.66
C SER A 563 8.61 -4.69 20.30
N VAL A 564 9.33 -5.19 21.30
CA VAL A 564 10.51 -6.05 21.15
C VAL A 564 10.33 -7.30 21.99
N ASP A 565 10.52 -8.49 21.39
CA ASP A 565 10.51 -9.80 22.04
C ASP A 565 11.81 -10.54 21.68
N GLY A 566 12.78 -10.49 22.58
CA GLY A 566 14.13 -11.02 22.33
C GLY A 566 14.86 -10.27 21.21
N ASP A 567 15.23 -10.98 20.15
CA ASP A 567 15.89 -10.40 18.96
C ASP A 567 14.88 -9.96 17.88
N ARG A 568 13.58 -10.12 18.12
CA ARG A 568 12.51 -9.74 17.22
C ARG A 568 11.94 -8.39 17.62
N GLY A 569 11.67 -7.54 16.65
CA GLY A 569 11.02 -6.26 16.91
C GLY A 569 10.04 -5.91 15.80
N ILE A 570 8.92 -5.32 16.16
CA ILE A 570 7.93 -4.80 15.25
C ILE A 570 7.71 -3.31 15.54
N SER A 571 7.72 -2.48 14.52
CA SER A 571 7.40 -1.07 14.63
C SER A 571 6.24 -0.69 13.73
N ALA A 572 5.47 0.30 14.14
CA ALA A 572 4.39 0.86 13.34
C ALA A 572 4.32 2.39 13.49
N ILE A 573 3.85 3.05 12.45
CA ILE A 573 3.52 4.47 12.47
C ILE A 573 2.16 4.69 11.83
N ILE A 574 1.35 5.57 12.44
CA ILE A 574 0.13 6.09 11.83
C ILE A 574 0.21 7.62 11.82
N VAL A 575 -0.06 8.20 10.66
CA VAL A 575 -0.06 9.66 10.43
C VAL A 575 -1.43 10.07 9.92
N VAL A 576 -2.12 10.89 10.69
CA VAL A 576 -3.44 11.46 10.38
C VAL A 576 -3.25 12.90 9.93
N ASP A 577 -3.42 13.15 8.64
CA ASP A 577 -3.15 14.44 8.04
C ASP A 577 -4.43 15.26 7.86
N GLU A 578 -4.43 16.47 8.42
CA GLU A 578 -5.54 17.41 8.40
C GLU A 578 -6.83 16.87 9.05
N PRO A 579 -6.78 16.36 10.30
CA PRO A 579 -8.01 16.00 11.01
C PRO A 579 -8.87 17.24 11.25
N THR A 580 -10.20 17.10 11.03
CA THR A 580 -11.18 18.17 11.24
C THR A 580 -11.92 18.05 12.57
N SER A 581 -11.70 16.95 13.32
CA SER A 581 -12.23 16.76 14.66
C SER A 581 -11.81 17.87 15.62
N ASN A 582 -12.55 18.06 16.70
CA ASN A 582 -12.24 19.09 17.71
C ASN A 582 -10.87 18.91 18.36
N VAL A 583 -10.49 17.66 18.63
CA VAL A 583 -9.17 17.29 19.14
C VAL A 583 -8.33 16.77 17.99
N LYS A 584 -7.12 17.31 17.81
CA LYS A 584 -6.23 17.06 16.68
C LYS A 584 -4.86 16.53 17.10
N TYR A 585 -4.72 16.12 18.38
CA TYR A 585 -3.47 15.63 18.93
C TYR A 585 -3.22 14.17 18.53
N GLY A 586 -1.95 13.81 18.29
CA GLY A 586 -1.55 12.47 17.94
C GLY A 586 -1.97 11.41 18.98
N SER A 587 -2.00 11.79 20.25
CA SER A 587 -2.51 10.98 21.37
C SER A 587 -3.98 10.55 21.21
N VAL A 588 -4.79 11.31 20.48
CA VAL A 588 -6.22 11.04 20.26
C VAL A 588 -6.48 10.53 18.84
N VAL A 589 -5.86 11.15 17.82
CA VAL A 589 -6.20 10.83 16.44
C VAL A 589 -5.37 9.67 15.84
N ALA A 590 -4.23 9.30 16.45
CA ALA A 590 -3.34 8.25 15.94
C ALA A 590 -3.03 7.13 16.96
N ALA A 591 -2.76 7.46 18.23
CA ALA A 591 -2.34 6.48 19.24
C ALA A 591 -3.36 5.36 19.50
N PRO A 592 -4.69 5.61 19.60
CA PRO A 592 -5.66 4.53 19.77
C PRO A 592 -5.67 3.53 18.62
N TYR A 593 -5.39 3.99 17.40
CA TYR A 593 -5.36 3.15 16.20
C TYR A 593 -4.07 2.32 16.11
N ILE A 594 -2.96 2.85 16.62
CA ILE A 594 -1.73 2.05 16.83
C ILE A 594 -2.00 0.95 17.86
N SER A 595 -2.65 1.27 18.98
CA SER A 595 -3.04 0.28 19.97
C SER A 595 -3.92 -0.82 19.36
N CYS A 596 -4.95 -0.43 18.58
CA CYS A 596 -5.83 -1.35 17.89
C CYS A 596 -5.09 -2.28 16.91
N LEU A 597 -4.14 -1.72 16.17
CA LEU A 597 -3.29 -2.47 15.24
C LEU A 597 -2.40 -3.48 15.99
N MET A 598 -1.65 -3.00 16.99
CA MET A 598 -0.72 -3.84 17.77
C MET A 598 -1.46 -4.95 18.53
N GLU A 599 -2.66 -4.69 19.07
CA GLU A 599 -3.49 -5.69 19.73
C GLU A 599 -3.85 -6.87 18.82
N LYS A 600 -3.99 -6.63 17.52
CA LYS A 600 -4.29 -7.68 16.53
C LYS A 600 -3.04 -8.38 16.01
N ILE A 601 -1.98 -7.62 15.71
CA ILE A 601 -0.81 -8.17 15.03
C ILE A 601 0.19 -8.84 15.97
N LEU A 602 0.34 -8.39 17.22
CA LEU A 602 1.30 -9.01 18.14
C LEU A 602 0.97 -10.49 18.45
N PRO A 603 -0.28 -10.87 18.77
CA PRO A 603 -0.63 -12.29 18.92
C PRO A 603 -0.48 -13.08 17.60
N TYR A 604 -0.85 -12.49 16.47
CA TYR A 604 -0.70 -13.10 15.14
C TYR A 604 0.76 -13.40 14.81
N LEU A 605 1.67 -12.49 15.17
CA LEU A 605 3.11 -12.65 15.03
C LEU A 605 3.75 -13.47 16.16
N GLU A 606 2.95 -14.04 17.07
CA GLU A 606 3.40 -14.86 18.19
C GLU A 606 4.36 -14.16 19.16
N TYR A 607 4.15 -12.83 19.39
CA TYR A 607 4.85 -12.10 20.44
C TYR A 607 4.34 -12.54 21.80
N LYS A 608 5.28 -12.68 22.77
CA LYS A 608 4.93 -13.13 24.12
C LYS A 608 4.21 -12.03 24.88
N SER A 609 3.06 -12.40 25.45
CA SER A 609 2.36 -11.53 26.39
C SER A 609 3.05 -11.54 27.75
N ASN A 610 3.23 -10.36 28.36
CA ASN A 610 3.80 -10.18 29.69
C ASN A 610 2.75 -10.20 30.80
N SER A 611 1.44 -10.36 30.46
CA SER A 611 0.36 -10.19 31.43
C SER A 611 0.18 -11.43 32.32
N GLU A 612 0.03 -11.19 33.62
CA GLU A 612 -0.98 -11.90 34.40
C GLU A 612 -2.32 -11.57 33.75
N GLU A 613 -2.98 -12.54 33.12
CA GLU A 613 -4.13 -12.34 32.23
C GLU A 613 -5.26 -11.59 32.96
N ILE A 614 -5.40 -10.29 32.70
CA ILE A 614 -6.62 -9.54 33.04
C ILE A 614 -7.80 -10.16 32.30
N ASN A 615 -7.57 -10.61 31.07
CA ASN A 615 -8.53 -11.32 30.24
C ASN A 615 -8.24 -12.82 30.27
N VAL A 616 -9.27 -13.62 30.54
CA VAL A 616 -9.17 -15.10 30.61
C VAL A 616 -10.07 -15.72 29.53
N THR A 617 -9.59 -16.79 28.92
CA THR A 617 -10.40 -17.60 28.00
C THR A 617 -11.33 -18.51 28.80
N VAL A 618 -12.63 -18.39 28.56
CA VAL A 618 -13.66 -19.25 29.18
C VAL A 618 -13.52 -20.66 28.62
N GLN A 619 -13.41 -21.66 29.51
CA GLN A 619 -13.38 -23.05 29.09
C GLN A 619 -14.76 -23.51 28.61
N ASP A 620 -14.81 -24.58 27.82
CA ASP A 620 -16.06 -25.24 27.47
C ASP A 620 -16.49 -26.19 28.61
N TYR A 621 -17.58 -25.83 29.27
CA TYR A 621 -18.17 -26.60 30.38
C TYR A 621 -19.36 -27.43 29.93
N VAL A 622 -19.82 -27.36 28.69
CA VAL A 622 -20.97 -28.12 28.18
C VAL A 622 -20.68 -29.61 28.26
N GLY A 623 -21.61 -30.38 28.83
CA GLY A 623 -21.47 -31.81 29.09
C GLY A 623 -20.77 -32.17 30.41
N MET A 624 -20.19 -31.18 31.12
CA MET A 624 -19.62 -31.44 32.47
C MET A 624 -20.70 -31.49 33.55
N SER A 625 -20.38 -32.18 34.67
CA SER A 625 -21.23 -32.03 35.83
C SER A 625 -21.16 -30.61 36.38
N VAL A 626 -22.27 -30.10 36.93
CA VAL A 626 -22.31 -28.76 37.52
C VAL A 626 -21.22 -28.58 38.58
N SER A 627 -20.97 -29.61 39.40
CA SER A 627 -19.92 -29.56 40.42
C SER A 627 -18.52 -29.41 39.83
N SER A 628 -18.19 -30.15 38.74
CA SER A 628 -16.90 -30.07 38.10
C SER A 628 -16.72 -28.73 37.39
N ALA A 629 -17.77 -28.23 36.71
CA ALA A 629 -17.75 -26.95 36.03
C ALA A 629 -17.55 -25.76 36.99
N THR A 630 -18.27 -25.78 38.13
CA THR A 630 -18.15 -24.73 39.15
C THR A 630 -16.81 -24.76 39.88
N GLU A 631 -16.22 -25.94 40.08
CA GLU A 631 -14.87 -26.08 40.64
C GLU A 631 -13.82 -25.54 39.70
N ALA A 632 -13.94 -25.82 38.38
CA ALA A 632 -13.04 -25.27 37.35
C ALA A 632 -13.15 -23.75 37.27
N LEU A 633 -14.36 -23.18 37.29
CA LEU A 633 -14.56 -21.70 37.29
C LEU A 633 -13.99 -21.06 38.56
N LYS A 634 -14.17 -21.66 39.73
CA LYS A 634 -13.53 -21.19 40.97
C LYS A 634 -12.00 -21.17 40.85
N LYS A 635 -11.43 -22.23 40.25
CA LYS A 635 -9.98 -22.31 40.04
C LYS A 635 -9.47 -21.25 39.04
N GLN A 636 -10.26 -20.89 38.05
CA GLN A 636 -9.97 -19.78 37.13
C GLN A 636 -10.22 -18.40 37.72
N GLY A 637 -10.88 -18.29 38.87
CA GLY A 637 -11.21 -17.00 39.49
C GLY A 637 -12.38 -16.26 38.80
N ILE A 638 -13.16 -16.93 37.96
CA ILE A 638 -14.30 -16.35 37.25
C ILE A 638 -15.59 -16.53 38.09
N ALA A 639 -16.35 -15.45 38.24
CA ALA A 639 -17.68 -15.50 38.84
C ALA A 639 -18.62 -16.36 37.99
N TYR A 640 -19.55 -17.09 38.63
CA TYR A 640 -20.47 -17.92 37.89
C TYR A 640 -21.88 -17.92 38.53
N GLU A 641 -22.86 -18.32 37.71
CA GLU A 641 -24.24 -18.55 38.10
C GLU A 641 -24.74 -19.86 37.49
N VAL A 642 -25.55 -20.62 38.21
CA VAL A 642 -26.19 -21.83 37.70
C VAL A 642 -27.67 -21.57 37.50
N ALA A 643 -28.14 -21.69 36.27
CA ALA A 643 -29.54 -21.52 35.88
C ALA A 643 -30.17 -22.87 35.55
N GLY A 644 -31.10 -23.30 36.43
CA GLY A 644 -31.77 -24.60 36.38
C GLY A 644 -31.42 -25.49 37.57
N SER A 645 -31.93 -26.73 37.57
CA SER A 645 -31.81 -27.68 38.68
C SER A 645 -31.17 -29.02 38.29
N GLY A 646 -30.72 -29.15 37.05
CA GLY A 646 -30.07 -30.37 36.54
C GLY A 646 -28.63 -30.53 37.01
N ASP A 647 -28.11 -31.76 36.94
CA ASP A 647 -26.74 -32.08 37.38
C ASP A 647 -25.67 -31.90 36.30
N VAL A 648 -26.08 -31.64 35.06
CA VAL A 648 -25.18 -31.49 33.90
C VAL A 648 -25.39 -30.14 33.18
N VAL A 649 -24.31 -29.50 32.78
CA VAL A 649 -24.33 -28.27 31.99
C VAL A 649 -24.71 -28.60 30.56
N VAL A 650 -25.85 -28.10 30.09
CA VAL A 650 -26.34 -28.31 28.71
C VAL A 650 -26.02 -27.13 27.81
N ARG A 651 -25.75 -25.96 28.41
CA ARG A 651 -25.34 -24.73 27.69
C ARG A 651 -24.60 -23.82 28.65
N GLN A 652 -23.79 -22.90 28.08
CA GLN A 652 -23.13 -21.85 28.88
C GLN A 652 -23.16 -20.51 28.10
N THR A 653 -23.00 -19.43 28.83
CA THR A 653 -22.76 -18.08 28.27
C THR A 653 -21.79 -17.33 29.19
N PRO A 654 -20.64 -16.82 28.72
CA PRO A 654 -20.13 -16.86 27.32
C PRO A 654 -19.84 -18.30 26.83
N ASN A 655 -19.65 -18.42 25.50
CA ASN A 655 -19.29 -19.73 24.94
C ASN A 655 -17.87 -20.15 25.36
N GLY A 656 -17.59 -21.44 25.29
CA GLY A 656 -16.21 -21.92 25.38
C GLY A 656 -15.34 -21.31 24.26
N GLY A 657 -14.17 -20.76 24.62
CA GLY A 657 -13.29 -20.05 23.71
C GLY A 657 -13.43 -18.50 23.72
N ASP A 658 -14.55 -17.98 24.29
CA ASP A 658 -14.68 -16.51 24.41
C ASP A 658 -13.69 -15.99 25.46
N SER A 659 -13.10 -14.81 25.20
CA SER A 659 -12.21 -14.12 26.15
C SER A 659 -12.98 -13.03 26.90
N VAL A 660 -12.80 -12.99 28.23
CA VAL A 660 -13.48 -12.04 29.11
C VAL A 660 -12.53 -11.45 30.15
N THR A 661 -12.76 -10.20 30.56
CA THR A 661 -12.03 -9.61 31.70
C THR A 661 -12.50 -10.22 33.00
N MET A 662 -11.60 -10.91 33.70
CA MET A 662 -11.91 -11.76 34.86
C MET A 662 -12.77 -11.07 35.91
N ALA A 663 -12.39 -9.87 36.33
CA ALA A 663 -13.09 -9.13 37.39
C ALA A 663 -14.45 -8.54 36.95
N LEU A 664 -14.71 -8.51 35.62
CA LEU A 664 -15.89 -7.86 35.03
C LEU A 664 -16.84 -8.87 34.36
N SER A 665 -16.70 -10.15 34.64
CA SER A 665 -17.41 -11.18 33.91
C SER A 665 -17.96 -12.29 34.82
N LYS A 666 -19.08 -12.87 34.38
CA LYS A 666 -19.76 -13.95 35.02
C LYS A 666 -20.17 -15.02 34.00
N VAL A 667 -19.77 -16.26 34.21
CA VAL A 667 -20.23 -17.39 33.37
C VAL A 667 -21.55 -17.91 33.90
N ILE A 668 -22.58 -17.99 33.06
CA ILE A 668 -23.87 -18.57 33.35
C ILE A 668 -23.88 -19.99 32.79
N LEU A 669 -24.03 -20.96 33.68
CA LEU A 669 -24.18 -22.41 33.37
C LEU A 669 -25.67 -22.76 33.34
N TYR A 670 -26.18 -23.15 32.19
CA TYR A 670 -27.58 -23.58 32.07
C TYR A 670 -27.68 -25.09 32.18
N THR A 671 -28.61 -25.54 33.03
CA THR A 671 -28.97 -26.93 33.18
C THR A 671 -30.42 -27.11 32.73
N ASP A 672 -30.83 -28.30 32.31
CA ASP A 672 -32.17 -28.57 31.78
C ASP A 672 -32.55 -27.70 30.56
N ALA A 673 -33.84 -27.39 30.43
CA ALA A 673 -34.38 -26.62 29.29
C ALA A 673 -34.31 -25.07 29.45
N VAL A 674 -33.60 -24.58 30.46
CA VAL A 674 -33.46 -23.13 30.67
C VAL A 674 -32.63 -22.50 29.55
N THR A 675 -33.14 -21.43 28.93
CA THR A 675 -32.49 -20.73 27.85
C THR A 675 -32.05 -19.30 28.25
N PRO A 676 -30.93 -18.79 27.73
CA PRO A 676 -30.54 -17.39 27.96
C PRO A 676 -31.64 -16.41 27.54
N THR A 677 -31.87 -15.38 28.35
CA THR A 677 -32.83 -14.32 28.04
C THR A 677 -32.29 -13.39 26.99
N ASP A 678 -33.17 -12.83 26.14
CA ASP A 678 -32.83 -11.78 25.21
C ASP A 678 -32.67 -10.45 25.95
N ILE A 679 -31.59 -9.74 25.63
CA ILE A 679 -31.27 -8.42 26.19
C ILE A 679 -30.92 -7.44 25.07
N SER A 680 -31.18 -6.16 25.29
CA SER A 680 -30.77 -5.10 24.35
C SER A 680 -29.43 -4.55 24.78
N VAL A 681 -28.53 -4.37 23.79
CA VAL A 681 -27.21 -3.80 24.01
C VAL A 681 -27.33 -2.29 24.24
N PRO A 682 -26.80 -1.75 25.37
CA PRO A 682 -26.82 -0.31 25.62
C PRO A 682 -25.79 0.44 24.74
N SER A 683 -26.01 1.74 24.53
CA SER A 683 -24.99 2.64 23.96
C SER A 683 -23.98 2.98 25.05
N LEU A 684 -22.72 2.59 24.86
CA LEU A 684 -21.64 2.83 25.82
C LEU A 684 -20.64 3.88 25.35
N VAL A 685 -20.56 4.10 24.03
CA VAL A 685 -19.65 5.09 23.42
C VAL A 685 -19.96 6.50 23.94
N GLY A 686 -18.91 7.22 24.36
CA GLY A 686 -19.00 8.55 24.97
C GLY A 686 -19.22 8.53 26.49
N MET A 687 -19.43 7.38 27.12
CA MET A 687 -19.48 7.25 28.59
C MET A 687 -18.08 7.20 29.18
N THR A 688 -17.94 7.53 30.47
CA THR A 688 -16.73 7.14 31.20
C THR A 688 -16.65 5.62 31.29
N LEU A 689 -15.44 5.05 31.34
CA LEU A 689 -15.27 3.60 31.44
C LEU A 689 -16.01 3.03 32.64
N SER A 690 -15.94 3.71 33.81
CA SER A 690 -16.65 3.29 35.01
C SER A 690 -18.16 3.19 34.79
N ASP A 691 -18.76 4.18 34.14
CA ASP A 691 -20.21 4.16 33.89
C ASP A 691 -20.59 3.16 32.78
N ALA A 692 -19.76 3.01 31.76
CA ALA A 692 -19.95 2.04 30.70
C ALA A 692 -19.92 0.59 31.22
N ILE A 693 -18.95 0.27 32.10
CA ILE A 693 -18.88 -1.05 32.74
C ILE A 693 -20.15 -1.33 33.59
N LYS A 694 -20.53 -0.36 34.44
CA LYS A 694 -21.75 -0.49 35.25
C LYS A 694 -22.98 -0.69 34.36
N THR A 695 -23.09 0.07 33.28
CA THR A 695 -24.20 -0.02 32.34
C THR A 695 -24.25 -1.38 31.64
N ALA A 696 -23.11 -1.86 31.12
CA ALA A 696 -23.01 -3.16 30.46
C ALA A 696 -23.40 -4.31 31.42
N LEU A 697 -22.84 -4.32 32.64
CA LEU A 697 -23.15 -5.34 33.66
C LEU A 697 -24.61 -5.29 34.09
N ALA A 698 -25.20 -4.10 34.26
CA ALA A 698 -26.62 -3.92 34.60
C ALA A 698 -27.57 -4.47 33.51
N HIS A 699 -27.13 -4.45 32.25
CA HIS A 699 -27.85 -5.05 31.12
C HIS A 699 -27.57 -6.56 30.96
N GLY A 700 -26.79 -7.16 31.85
CA GLY A 700 -26.47 -8.58 31.81
C GLY A 700 -25.42 -8.99 30.79
N LEU A 701 -24.60 -8.06 30.33
CA LEU A 701 -23.46 -8.32 29.46
C LEU A 701 -22.20 -8.62 30.28
N ASN A 702 -21.31 -9.45 29.74
CA ASN A 702 -19.94 -9.59 30.21
C ASN A 702 -19.05 -8.57 29.48
N VAL A 703 -18.00 -8.10 30.14
CA VAL A 703 -17.11 -7.08 29.59
C VAL A 703 -15.73 -7.65 29.32
N ARG A 704 -15.19 -7.35 28.14
CA ARG A 704 -13.78 -7.48 27.83
C ARG A 704 -13.21 -6.10 27.54
N LEU A 705 -12.17 -5.74 28.28
CA LEU A 705 -11.42 -4.51 27.99
C LEU A 705 -10.38 -4.76 26.90
N SER A 706 -10.22 -3.80 26.00
CA SER A 706 -9.21 -3.83 24.93
C SER A 706 -8.45 -2.52 24.88
N GLY A 707 -7.22 -2.55 24.35
CA GLY A 707 -6.34 -1.39 24.25
C GLY A 707 -5.47 -1.16 25.49
N PRO A 708 -5.08 0.11 25.78
CA PRO A 708 -4.29 0.47 26.94
C PRO A 708 -4.99 0.08 28.24
N LEU A 709 -4.23 -0.04 29.35
CA LEU A 709 -4.83 -0.19 30.67
C LEU A 709 -5.61 1.08 30.99
N PRO A 710 -6.96 1.02 31.04
CA PRO A 710 -7.76 2.22 31.11
C PRO A 710 -7.98 2.65 32.56
N ASP A 711 -8.11 3.98 32.76
CA ASP A 711 -8.58 4.55 34.01
C ASP A 711 -10.12 4.65 34.04
N ALA A 712 -10.67 4.73 35.25
CA ALA A 712 -12.12 4.81 35.45
C ALA A 712 -12.78 6.01 34.73
N ASN A 713 -12.02 7.08 34.50
CA ASN A 713 -12.48 8.32 33.87
C ASN A 713 -12.22 8.37 32.34
N ASP A 714 -11.50 7.39 31.78
CA ASP A 714 -11.29 7.29 30.35
C ASP A 714 -12.62 7.18 29.62
N VAL A 715 -12.69 7.75 28.43
CA VAL A 715 -13.91 7.79 27.63
C VAL A 715 -13.96 6.61 26.68
N VAL A 716 -15.09 5.88 26.67
CA VAL A 716 -15.33 4.78 25.74
C VAL A 716 -15.45 5.32 24.31
N THR A 717 -14.59 4.83 23.44
CA THR A 717 -14.55 5.21 22.02
C THR A 717 -15.12 4.13 21.10
N GLU A 718 -15.09 2.86 21.55
CA GLU A 718 -15.56 1.73 20.74
C GLU A 718 -16.28 0.69 21.60
N GLN A 719 -17.32 0.08 21.04
CA GLN A 719 -17.98 -1.12 21.55
C GLN A 719 -18.22 -2.12 20.43
N SER A 720 -18.01 -3.43 20.70
CA SER A 720 -18.09 -4.49 19.68
C SER A 720 -19.52 -4.85 19.26
N LEU A 721 -20.49 -4.67 20.13
CA LEU A 721 -21.89 -4.95 19.85
C LEU A 721 -22.61 -3.61 19.61
N PRO A 722 -23.30 -3.42 18.45
CA PRO A 722 -24.03 -2.19 18.18
C PRO A 722 -25.11 -1.88 19.22
N PRO A 723 -25.36 -0.61 19.56
CA PRO A 723 -26.50 -0.23 20.41
C PRO A 723 -27.83 -0.79 19.86
N ASP A 724 -28.74 -1.12 20.75
CA ASP A 724 -30.09 -1.68 20.47
C ASP A 724 -30.06 -3.07 19.81
N MET A 725 -28.91 -3.66 19.54
CA MET A 725 -28.81 -5.05 19.09
C MET A 725 -29.39 -5.98 20.16
N ILE A 726 -30.21 -6.94 19.72
CA ILE A 726 -30.69 -8.00 20.63
C ILE A 726 -29.64 -9.12 20.69
N THR A 727 -29.18 -9.42 21.91
CA THR A 727 -28.22 -10.49 22.17
C THR A 727 -28.66 -11.30 23.38
N LYS A 728 -27.92 -12.32 23.77
CA LYS A 728 -28.24 -13.17 24.92
C LYS A 728 -27.57 -12.64 26.19
N SER A 729 -28.25 -12.77 27.31
CA SER A 729 -27.68 -12.51 28.66
C SER A 729 -26.37 -13.29 28.82
N GLY A 730 -25.32 -12.64 29.32
CA GLY A 730 -23.99 -13.18 29.47
C GLY A 730 -23.12 -13.08 28.22
N SER A 731 -23.62 -12.51 27.08
CA SER A 731 -22.79 -12.21 25.90
C SER A 731 -21.68 -11.26 26.25
N VAL A 732 -20.55 -11.36 25.54
CA VAL A 732 -19.38 -10.50 25.76
C VAL A 732 -19.47 -9.25 24.89
N ILE A 733 -19.33 -8.07 25.50
CA ILE A 733 -19.10 -6.81 24.82
C ILE A 733 -17.65 -6.38 25.03
N VAL A 734 -16.93 -6.13 23.95
CA VAL A 734 -15.58 -5.57 24.01
C VAL A 734 -15.68 -4.05 24.06
N ILE A 735 -14.98 -3.44 25.00
CA ILE A 735 -14.98 -1.99 25.22
C ILE A 735 -13.54 -1.49 25.13
N ARG A 736 -13.34 -0.43 24.35
CA ARG A 736 -12.11 0.33 24.28
C ARG A 736 -12.35 1.72 24.82
N ALA A 737 -11.50 2.16 25.75
CA ALA A 737 -11.54 3.50 26.29
C ALA A 737 -10.17 4.17 26.20
N ILE A 738 -10.15 5.48 26.05
CA ILE A 738 -8.92 6.28 25.96
C ILE A 738 -9.01 7.52 26.85
N GLU A 739 -7.85 8.03 27.25
CA GLU A 739 -7.73 9.35 27.87
C GLU A 739 -7.94 10.43 26.80
N ASN A 740 -8.88 11.35 27.05
CA ASN A 740 -9.30 12.34 26.05
C ASN A 740 -8.74 13.76 26.32
N ASP A 741 -8.06 13.97 27.43
CA ASP A 741 -7.61 15.30 27.89
C ASP A 741 -6.11 15.56 27.74
N PHE A 742 -5.36 14.65 27.09
CA PHE A 742 -3.91 14.76 26.95
C PHE A 742 -3.53 15.62 25.72
N GLU A 743 -2.93 16.77 25.97
CA GLU A 743 -2.32 17.64 24.95
C GLU A 743 -0.86 17.23 24.71
N ASP A 744 -0.49 16.90 23.46
CA ASP A 744 0.89 16.55 23.03
C ASP A 744 1.84 17.75 22.97
#